data_011da14c97c0302f7119e4960292a151
#
_entry.id   011da14c97c0302f7119e4960292a151
#
_cell.length_a   1.000
_cell.length_b   1.000
_cell.length_c   1.000
_cell.angle_alpha   90.00
_cell.angle_beta   90.00
_cell.angle_gamma   90.00
#
_symmetry.space_group_name_H-M   'P 1'
#
loop_
_entity.id
_entity.type
_entity.pdbx_description
1 polymer ?
#
loop_
_entity_poly.entity_id
_entity_poly.type
_entity_poly.pdbx_seq_one_letter_code
_entity_poly.pdbx_strand_id
1 'polypeptide(L)'
;MSIYDRLNPPQREAVAQTEGPVLILAGAGSGKTRVLTHRIAYLMDEVGVNPWNILAITFTNKAAQEMRERVDKLIGFGSESIWVSTFHSACVRILRRHIDNLGYDTNFTIYDTDDQKSLMKDVCRKLNIDTKVYKERSLLAQISHAKDELLTPDDMEMKAAGDYNMKKVASVYREYQAALRKNNALDFDDLIVKTVELFQNCGAVLEYYQERFKYIMVDEYQDTNTAQFKFISLLAQRYQNLCVVGDDDQSIYKFRGANIGNILGFERVFPDARVIRLEQNYRSTRNILNAANQVIANNTERKAKTLWTENEEGSKVHFRQFFNAYEEAEYVAGEISKLKREGLGSYRDCAILYRTNAQSRIFEEKFIAANIPYKLVGGVNFYARKEIKDLLCYLKTIDNARDDLAVQRIINVPKRGIGATTLGRVQDYADNMGISLYEALRVAEEVPSIGRSLSKIEGFVTFIQTLKSKAAVLTVEEILGEVIDSTGYVAELEAEDTEESRARIENIDELISKTAAYQEAMEEQNQPATLSGFLEEVALVADIDTVDPDQDYVLLMTLHSAKGLEFPRVFMVGMEDGIFPSHMTISYGDDGELEEERRLCYVGITRAMKELTLTCAQQRMIRGETQYNKVSRFVREIPRELVDLGHTIQEKKPKAEDLIPTPTKYSKMKEILQGRNYKPREFKVTKVNSLDYEVGDTVRHIKFGVGIVKEIVEGGRDYEVTVEFDKVGVKKMFASFAKLKKI
;
A
#
# COMPACT_ATOMS: atom_id res chain seq x y z
N MET A 1 18.70 -37.81 12.64
CA MET A 1 17.44 -37.66 11.89
C MET A 1 17.72 -36.73 10.74
N SER A 2 17.54 -37.16 9.51
CA SER A 2 17.71 -36.26 8.34
C SER A 2 16.70 -35.12 8.41
N ILE A 3 17.10 -33.92 7.97
CA ILE A 3 16.19 -32.77 7.89
C ILE A 3 14.96 -33.07 6.98
N TYR A 4 15.08 -34.09 6.11
CA TYR A 4 14.04 -34.52 5.18
C TYR A 4 13.02 -35.49 5.79
N ASP A 5 13.28 -36.05 6.97
CA ASP A 5 12.40 -37.04 7.63
C ASP A 5 11.05 -36.44 8.04
N ARG A 6 10.98 -35.11 8.19
CA ARG A 6 9.78 -34.38 8.57
C ARG A 6 8.93 -33.90 7.37
N LEU A 7 9.32 -34.22 6.13
CA LEU A 7 8.61 -33.87 4.92
C LEU A 7 7.66 -35.00 4.53
N ASN A 8 6.46 -34.66 4.07
CA ASN A 8 5.56 -35.66 3.47
C ASN A 8 6.06 -36.10 2.06
N PRO A 9 5.53 -37.19 1.47
CA PRO A 9 6.03 -37.69 0.20
C PRO A 9 6.06 -36.65 -0.94
N PRO A 10 4.97 -35.87 -1.22
CA PRO A 10 5.02 -34.81 -2.24
C PRO A 10 6.05 -33.71 -1.94
N GLN A 11 6.21 -33.33 -0.68
CA GLN A 11 7.22 -32.35 -0.29
C GLN A 11 8.64 -32.88 -0.51
N ARG A 12 8.90 -34.16 -0.23
CA ARG A 12 10.19 -34.80 -0.51
C ARG A 12 10.47 -34.87 -2.01
N GLU A 13 9.47 -35.22 -2.82
CA GLU A 13 9.59 -35.20 -4.28
C GLU A 13 9.97 -33.78 -4.76
N ALA A 14 9.28 -32.75 -4.27
CA ALA A 14 9.54 -31.36 -4.64
C ALA A 14 10.94 -30.87 -4.22
N VAL A 15 11.47 -31.36 -3.10
CA VAL A 15 12.83 -31.06 -2.64
C VAL A 15 13.89 -31.77 -3.50
N ALA A 16 13.67 -33.04 -3.84
CA ALA A 16 14.65 -33.86 -4.55
C ALA A 16 14.70 -33.63 -6.07
N GLN A 17 13.64 -33.08 -6.67
CA GLN A 17 13.62 -32.74 -8.11
C GLN A 17 14.45 -31.49 -8.39
N THR A 18 15.76 -31.59 -8.54
CA THR A 18 16.70 -30.47 -8.63
C THR A 18 16.80 -29.88 -10.02
N GLU A 19 16.79 -30.71 -11.06
CA GLU A 19 17.05 -30.32 -12.45
C GLU A 19 15.78 -30.07 -13.25
N GLY A 20 15.85 -29.13 -14.17
CA GLY A 20 14.76 -28.73 -15.06
C GLY A 20 13.70 -27.84 -14.40
N PRO A 21 12.69 -27.40 -15.17
CA PRO A 21 11.64 -26.55 -14.66
C PRO A 21 10.65 -27.34 -13.79
N VAL A 22 10.33 -26.80 -12.61
CA VAL A 22 9.43 -27.40 -11.63
C VAL A 22 8.36 -26.40 -11.23
N LEU A 23 7.09 -26.80 -11.33
CA LEU A 23 5.95 -26.06 -10.79
C LEU A 23 5.41 -26.79 -9.56
N ILE A 24 5.49 -26.18 -8.41
CA ILE A 24 4.91 -26.65 -7.16
C ILE A 24 3.58 -25.92 -6.93
N LEU A 25 2.47 -26.62 -7.21
CA LEU A 25 1.13 -26.14 -6.92
C LEU A 25 0.81 -26.42 -5.46
N ALA A 26 0.91 -25.42 -4.62
CA ALA A 26 0.90 -25.57 -3.18
C ALA A 26 -0.23 -24.76 -2.54
N GLY A 27 -1.28 -25.43 -2.07
CA GLY A 27 -2.40 -24.76 -1.43
C GLY A 27 -2.04 -24.00 -0.17
N ALA A 28 -3.00 -23.26 0.39
CA ALA A 28 -2.82 -22.54 1.64
C ALA A 28 -2.36 -23.47 2.77
N GLY A 29 -1.36 -23.05 3.57
CA GLY A 29 -0.88 -23.82 4.72
C GLY A 29 -0.22 -25.16 4.40
N SER A 30 0.14 -25.45 3.14
CA SER A 30 0.76 -26.73 2.71
C SER A 30 2.29 -26.77 2.88
N GLY A 31 2.89 -25.70 3.38
CA GLY A 31 4.33 -25.61 3.63
C GLY A 31 5.15 -25.16 2.42
N LYS A 32 4.63 -24.26 1.58
CA LYS A 32 5.35 -23.64 0.44
C LYS A 32 6.78 -23.25 0.79
N THR A 33 6.93 -22.32 1.71
CA THR A 33 8.24 -21.82 2.15
C THR A 33 9.11 -22.91 2.76
N ARG A 34 8.50 -23.87 3.47
CA ARG A 34 9.23 -25.02 4.02
C ARG A 34 9.87 -25.87 2.91
N VAL A 35 9.14 -26.15 1.84
CA VAL A 35 9.68 -26.91 0.72
C VAL A 35 10.81 -26.15 0.04
N LEU A 36 10.66 -24.84 -0.19
CA LEU A 36 11.73 -24.03 -0.78
C LEU A 36 13.00 -24.02 0.09
N THR A 37 12.88 -23.80 1.39
CA THR A 37 14.03 -23.77 2.29
C THR A 37 14.74 -25.12 2.38
N HIS A 38 13.97 -26.23 2.42
CA HIS A 38 14.57 -27.58 2.40
C HIS A 38 15.19 -27.93 1.04
N ARG A 39 14.63 -27.41 -0.08
CA ARG A 39 15.22 -27.57 -1.41
C ARG A 39 16.55 -26.82 -1.53
N ILE A 40 16.65 -25.61 -0.96
CA ILE A 40 17.92 -24.87 -0.88
C ILE A 40 18.95 -25.70 -0.09
N ALA A 41 18.56 -26.16 1.10
CA ALA A 41 19.44 -26.99 1.91
C ALA A 41 19.88 -28.28 1.16
N TYR A 42 18.96 -28.96 0.47
CA TYR A 42 19.25 -30.14 -0.32
C TYR A 42 20.26 -29.88 -1.46
N LEU A 43 20.08 -28.79 -2.19
CA LEU A 43 20.99 -28.37 -3.25
C LEU A 43 22.41 -28.14 -2.73
N MET A 44 22.55 -27.60 -1.52
CA MET A 44 23.88 -27.34 -0.92
C MET A 44 24.50 -28.57 -0.32
N ASP A 45 23.75 -29.30 0.51
CA ASP A 45 24.30 -30.39 1.33
C ASP A 45 24.44 -31.72 0.56
N GLU A 46 23.45 -32.06 -0.26
CA GLU A 46 23.38 -33.37 -0.94
C GLU A 46 23.87 -33.29 -2.39
N VAL A 47 23.55 -32.21 -3.10
CA VAL A 47 23.95 -32.02 -4.51
C VAL A 47 25.30 -31.31 -4.62
N GLY A 48 25.72 -30.59 -3.56
CA GLY A 48 27.00 -29.85 -3.54
C GLY A 48 26.97 -28.56 -4.37
N VAL A 49 25.81 -27.95 -4.55
CA VAL A 49 25.68 -26.67 -5.26
C VAL A 49 26.30 -25.55 -4.45
N ASN A 50 27.14 -24.76 -5.07
CA ASN A 50 27.70 -23.59 -4.42
C ASN A 50 26.57 -22.58 -4.09
N PRO A 51 26.44 -22.09 -2.86
CA PRO A 51 25.44 -21.10 -2.45
C PRO A 51 25.37 -19.87 -3.36
N TRP A 52 26.49 -19.43 -3.89
CA TRP A 52 26.59 -18.37 -4.88
C TRP A 52 25.76 -18.61 -6.17
N ASN A 53 25.47 -19.87 -6.51
CA ASN A 53 24.71 -20.23 -7.69
C ASN A 53 23.19 -20.31 -7.45
N ILE A 54 22.73 -19.92 -6.27
CA ILE A 54 21.32 -20.03 -5.90
C ILE A 54 20.72 -18.61 -5.80
N LEU A 55 19.58 -18.42 -6.50
CA LEU A 55 18.71 -17.25 -6.39
C LEU A 55 17.33 -17.67 -5.89
N ALA A 56 16.88 -17.12 -4.78
CA ALA A 56 15.54 -17.32 -4.23
C ALA A 56 14.82 -15.98 -4.14
N ILE A 57 13.66 -15.89 -4.78
CA ILE A 57 12.88 -14.64 -4.89
C ILE A 57 11.54 -14.82 -4.20
N THR A 58 11.14 -13.80 -3.45
CA THR A 58 9.83 -13.67 -2.82
C THR A 58 9.27 -12.24 -2.99
N PHE A 59 8.08 -11.94 -2.44
CA PHE A 59 7.42 -10.64 -2.66
C PHE A 59 7.67 -9.60 -1.57
N THR A 60 7.99 -10.00 -0.33
CA THR A 60 8.21 -9.08 0.80
C THR A 60 9.58 -9.28 1.43
N ASN A 61 10.14 -8.20 1.98
CA ASN A 61 11.43 -8.27 2.67
C ASN A 61 11.35 -9.17 3.90
N LYS A 62 10.24 -9.14 4.64
CA LYS A 62 9.98 -10.05 5.76
C LYS A 62 10.02 -11.51 5.34
N ALA A 63 9.38 -11.88 4.22
CA ALA A 63 9.42 -13.26 3.71
C ALA A 63 10.83 -13.66 3.27
N ALA A 64 11.60 -12.74 2.68
CA ALA A 64 12.99 -12.98 2.30
C ALA A 64 13.88 -13.21 3.53
N GLN A 65 13.73 -12.39 4.57
CA GLN A 65 14.44 -12.54 5.83
C GLN A 65 14.08 -13.86 6.52
N GLU A 66 12.80 -14.16 6.65
CA GLU A 66 12.33 -15.42 7.26
C GLU A 66 12.83 -16.67 6.49
N MET A 67 12.85 -16.59 5.16
CA MET A 67 13.41 -17.65 4.32
C MET A 67 14.90 -17.84 4.61
N ARG A 68 15.67 -16.77 4.71
CA ARG A 68 17.11 -16.82 5.04
C ARG A 68 17.35 -17.44 6.41
N GLU A 69 16.66 -16.95 7.46
CA GLU A 69 16.77 -17.49 8.82
C GLU A 69 16.44 -18.99 8.91
N ARG A 70 15.45 -19.43 8.13
CA ARG A 70 15.07 -20.85 8.05
C ARG A 70 16.14 -21.69 7.36
N VAL A 71 16.75 -21.17 6.29
CA VAL A 71 17.87 -21.86 5.62
C VAL A 71 19.07 -21.96 6.55
N ASP A 72 19.44 -20.87 7.25
CA ASP A 72 20.53 -20.84 8.21
C ASP A 72 20.37 -21.89 9.32
N LYS A 73 19.14 -22.02 9.84
CA LYS A 73 18.82 -23.04 10.86
C LYS A 73 18.93 -24.49 10.32
N LEU A 74 18.78 -24.70 9.00
CA LEU A 74 18.87 -26.03 8.40
C LEU A 74 20.31 -26.45 8.10
N ILE A 75 21.13 -25.56 7.57
CA ILE A 75 22.49 -25.86 7.08
C ILE A 75 23.60 -25.40 8.01
N GLY A 76 23.33 -24.50 8.94
CA GLY A 76 24.26 -24.01 9.95
C GLY A 76 25.36 -23.06 9.46
N PHE A 77 25.84 -23.16 8.22
CA PHE A 77 26.92 -22.33 7.67
C PHE A 77 26.81 -22.17 6.14
N GLY A 78 27.19 -21.01 5.60
CA GLY A 78 27.40 -20.80 4.15
C GLY A 78 26.17 -20.26 3.39
N SER A 79 25.09 -19.92 4.07
CA SER A 79 23.89 -19.33 3.46
C SER A 79 24.06 -17.85 3.06
N GLU A 80 25.05 -17.16 3.60
CA GLU A 80 25.27 -15.72 3.38
C GLU A 80 25.51 -15.39 1.91
N SER A 81 26.00 -16.34 1.13
CA SER A 81 26.25 -16.16 -0.32
C SER A 81 25.03 -16.39 -1.21
N ILE A 82 23.94 -16.92 -0.66
CA ILE A 82 22.67 -17.14 -1.39
C ILE A 82 22.00 -15.78 -1.61
N TRP A 83 21.51 -15.54 -2.84
CA TRP A 83 20.64 -14.39 -3.05
C TRP A 83 19.19 -14.75 -2.69
N VAL A 84 18.82 -14.45 -1.43
CA VAL A 84 17.42 -14.45 -0.99
C VAL A 84 16.95 -13.01 -0.94
N SER A 85 16.02 -12.61 -1.80
CA SER A 85 15.59 -11.22 -1.94
C SER A 85 14.19 -11.09 -2.54
N THR A 86 13.65 -9.86 -2.56
CA THR A 86 12.46 -9.54 -3.37
C THR A 86 12.86 -9.32 -4.83
N PHE A 87 11.88 -9.32 -5.76
CA PHE A 87 12.11 -8.95 -7.15
C PHE A 87 12.79 -7.59 -7.26
N HIS A 88 12.24 -6.58 -6.57
CA HIS A 88 12.77 -5.22 -6.61
C HIS A 88 14.18 -5.14 -6.05
N SER A 89 14.46 -5.75 -4.90
CA SER A 89 15.81 -5.75 -4.32
C SER A 89 16.82 -6.44 -5.22
N ALA A 90 16.45 -7.56 -5.87
CA ALA A 90 17.34 -8.22 -6.83
C ALA A 90 17.64 -7.32 -8.02
N CYS A 91 16.62 -6.68 -8.59
CA CYS A 91 16.76 -5.75 -9.72
C CYS A 91 17.61 -4.53 -9.34
N VAL A 92 17.35 -3.90 -8.19
CA VAL A 92 18.15 -2.75 -7.72
C VAL A 92 19.63 -3.14 -7.61
N ARG A 93 19.95 -4.29 -6.99
CA ARG A 93 21.33 -4.76 -6.84
C ARG A 93 22.01 -5.02 -8.20
N ILE A 94 21.27 -5.45 -9.22
CA ILE A 94 21.77 -5.60 -10.59
C ILE A 94 21.97 -4.21 -11.21
N LEU A 95 21.00 -3.33 -11.12
CA LEU A 95 21.04 -1.99 -11.70
C LEU A 95 22.14 -1.11 -11.09
N ARG A 96 22.35 -1.16 -9.77
CA ARG A 96 23.45 -0.45 -9.09
C ARG A 96 24.83 -0.80 -9.65
N ARG A 97 24.98 -1.94 -10.32
CA ARG A 97 26.25 -2.40 -10.88
C ARG A 97 26.39 -2.14 -12.38
N HIS A 98 25.27 -2.05 -13.11
CA HIS A 98 25.31 -2.13 -14.58
C HIS A 98 24.41 -1.14 -15.31
N ILE A 99 23.67 -0.27 -14.59
CA ILE A 99 22.69 0.63 -15.21
C ILE A 99 23.34 1.73 -16.09
N ASP A 100 24.65 1.96 -15.91
CA ASP A 100 25.45 2.83 -16.75
C ASP A 100 25.39 2.42 -18.22
N ASN A 101 25.22 1.13 -18.54
CA ASN A 101 24.95 0.63 -19.88
C ASN A 101 23.63 1.16 -20.48
N LEU A 102 22.71 1.66 -19.68
CA LEU A 102 21.47 2.30 -20.11
C LEU A 102 21.54 3.83 -20.03
N GLY A 103 22.71 4.39 -19.66
CA GLY A 103 22.97 5.83 -19.59
C GLY A 103 22.37 6.52 -18.35
N TYR A 104 22.24 5.81 -17.25
CA TYR A 104 21.96 6.34 -15.93
C TYR A 104 23.22 6.28 -15.06
N ASP A 105 23.29 7.11 -14.03
CA ASP A 105 24.34 6.98 -13.01
C ASP A 105 23.91 5.89 -11.99
N THR A 106 24.89 5.17 -11.44
CA THR A 106 24.61 4.05 -10.52
C THR A 106 23.97 4.46 -9.19
N ASN A 107 24.10 5.73 -8.81
CA ASN A 107 23.48 6.33 -7.61
C ASN A 107 22.07 6.90 -7.87
N PHE A 108 21.30 6.28 -8.76
CA PHE A 108 19.95 6.71 -9.09
C PHE A 108 19.03 6.74 -7.83
N THR A 109 18.09 7.68 -7.80
CA THR A 109 17.08 7.77 -6.75
C THR A 109 15.87 6.88 -7.06
N ILE A 110 15.31 6.19 -6.08
CA ILE A 110 14.04 5.46 -6.20
C ILE A 110 12.90 6.38 -5.75
N TYR A 111 11.97 6.66 -6.65
CA TYR A 111 10.82 7.52 -6.40
C TYR A 111 9.67 6.76 -5.77
N ASP A 112 9.23 7.23 -4.61
CA ASP A 112 8.01 6.74 -3.97
C ASP A 112 6.73 7.30 -4.65
N THR A 113 5.57 6.90 -4.14
CA THR A 113 4.27 7.30 -4.70
C THR A 113 4.05 8.82 -4.69
N ASP A 114 4.59 9.55 -3.71
CA ASP A 114 4.42 10.99 -3.63
C ASP A 114 5.41 11.73 -4.52
N ASP A 115 6.63 11.21 -4.67
CA ASP A 115 7.62 11.69 -5.62
C ASP A 115 7.07 11.53 -7.05
N GLN A 116 6.50 10.36 -7.39
CA GLN A 116 5.83 10.11 -8.67
C GLN A 116 4.68 11.08 -8.94
N LYS A 117 3.81 11.34 -7.95
CA LYS A 117 2.71 12.33 -8.08
C LYS A 117 3.24 13.74 -8.30
N SER A 118 4.32 14.13 -7.60
CA SER A 118 4.93 15.44 -7.75
C SER A 118 5.51 15.62 -9.14
N LEU A 119 6.28 14.62 -9.62
CA LEU A 119 6.80 14.60 -10.98
C LEU A 119 5.69 14.62 -12.04
N MET A 120 4.61 13.84 -11.85
CA MET A 120 3.46 13.82 -12.76
C MET A 120 2.77 15.18 -12.86
N LYS A 121 2.65 15.94 -11.77
CA LYS A 121 2.12 17.32 -11.79
C LYS A 121 2.97 18.24 -12.66
N ASP A 122 4.29 18.13 -12.57
CA ASP A 122 5.20 18.95 -13.38
C ASP A 122 5.13 18.56 -14.86
N VAL A 123 5.07 17.27 -15.16
CA VAL A 123 4.84 16.74 -16.52
C VAL A 123 3.50 17.25 -17.10
N CYS A 124 2.42 17.16 -16.33
CA CYS A 124 1.11 17.67 -16.75
C CYS A 124 1.15 19.17 -17.02
N ARG A 125 1.86 19.95 -16.18
CA ARG A 125 2.03 21.40 -16.38
C ARG A 125 2.80 21.68 -17.67
N LYS A 126 3.92 21.00 -17.90
CA LYS A 126 4.76 21.13 -19.11
C LYS A 126 3.97 20.83 -20.40
N LEU A 127 3.15 19.78 -20.38
CA LEU A 127 2.34 19.37 -21.52
C LEU A 127 0.99 20.08 -21.63
N ASN A 128 0.70 21.05 -20.76
CA ASN A 128 -0.60 21.75 -20.67
C ASN A 128 -1.78 20.77 -20.55
N ILE A 129 -1.64 19.71 -19.73
CA ILE A 129 -2.70 18.74 -19.47
C ILE A 129 -3.62 19.27 -18.37
N ASP A 130 -4.93 19.27 -18.63
CA ASP A 130 -5.94 19.60 -17.61
C ASP A 130 -6.08 18.43 -16.60
N THR A 131 -5.51 18.61 -15.40
CA THR A 131 -5.54 17.61 -14.32
C THR A 131 -6.93 17.41 -13.71
N LYS A 132 -7.92 18.26 -14.04
CA LYS A 132 -9.32 18.01 -13.66
C LYS A 132 -9.93 16.89 -14.51
N VAL A 133 -9.52 16.79 -15.77
CA VAL A 133 -9.94 15.75 -16.72
C VAL A 133 -9.04 14.52 -16.59
N TYR A 134 -7.74 14.72 -16.61
CA TYR A 134 -6.72 13.66 -16.50
C TYR A 134 -6.09 13.70 -15.13
N LYS A 135 -6.67 12.99 -14.16
CA LYS A 135 -6.15 12.96 -12.78
C LYS A 135 -4.78 12.29 -12.76
N GLU A 136 -3.83 12.88 -12.06
CA GLU A 136 -2.45 12.38 -11.95
C GLU A 136 -2.39 10.90 -11.53
N ARG A 137 -3.23 10.52 -10.57
CA ARG A 137 -3.32 9.11 -10.10
C ARG A 137 -3.77 8.16 -11.22
N SER A 138 -4.69 8.59 -12.09
CA SER A 138 -5.16 7.77 -13.20
C SER A 138 -4.10 7.63 -14.29
N LEU A 139 -3.34 8.70 -14.57
CA LEU A 139 -2.22 8.66 -15.51
C LEU A 139 -1.12 7.72 -15.01
N LEU A 140 -0.72 7.84 -13.74
CA LEU A 140 0.27 6.97 -13.12
C LEU A 140 -0.16 5.50 -13.16
N ALA A 141 -1.44 5.21 -12.86
CA ALA A 141 -1.95 3.83 -12.90
C ALA A 141 -1.90 3.23 -14.31
N GLN A 142 -2.20 4.02 -15.36
CA GLN A 142 -2.11 3.56 -16.75
C GLN A 142 -0.67 3.35 -17.19
N ILE A 143 0.27 4.20 -16.75
CA ILE A 143 1.70 4.05 -17.02
C ILE A 143 2.24 2.81 -16.30
N SER A 144 1.89 2.61 -15.03
CA SER A 144 2.28 1.43 -14.26
C SER A 144 1.81 0.14 -14.94
N HIS A 145 0.54 0.10 -15.36
CA HIS A 145 0.01 -1.04 -16.11
C HIS A 145 0.76 -1.28 -17.44
N ALA A 146 1.11 -0.22 -18.17
CA ALA A 146 1.91 -0.36 -19.38
C ALA A 146 3.31 -0.92 -19.09
N LYS A 147 3.95 -0.49 -18.00
CA LYS A 147 5.24 -1.00 -17.54
C LYS A 147 5.17 -2.48 -17.14
N ASP A 148 4.12 -2.87 -16.41
CA ASP A 148 3.87 -4.26 -16.02
C ASP A 148 3.79 -5.20 -17.24
N GLU A 149 3.22 -4.69 -18.34
CA GLU A 149 3.12 -5.41 -19.64
C GLU A 149 4.32 -5.18 -20.55
N LEU A 150 5.39 -4.53 -20.08
CA LEU A 150 6.59 -4.16 -20.85
C LEU A 150 6.29 -3.32 -22.11
N LEU A 151 5.22 -2.53 -22.08
CA LEU A 151 4.88 -1.61 -23.17
C LEU A 151 5.66 -0.31 -23.03
N THR A 152 6.41 0.04 -24.06
CA THR A 152 7.06 1.35 -24.15
C THR A 152 6.05 2.45 -24.48
N PRO A 153 6.38 3.75 -24.29
CA PRO A 153 5.55 4.84 -24.78
C PRO A 153 5.20 4.74 -26.27
N ASP A 154 6.13 4.23 -27.09
CA ASP A 154 5.93 4.06 -28.53
C ASP A 154 4.96 2.90 -28.82
N ASP A 155 5.08 1.78 -28.10
CA ASP A 155 4.13 0.66 -28.19
C ASP A 155 2.72 1.10 -27.81
N MET A 156 2.61 1.91 -26.75
CA MET A 156 1.31 2.44 -26.29
C MET A 156 0.72 3.38 -27.32
N GLU A 157 1.51 4.22 -27.96
CA GLU A 157 1.08 5.11 -29.03
C GLU A 157 0.60 4.33 -30.26
N MET A 158 1.34 3.27 -30.66
CA MET A 158 0.95 2.39 -31.75
C MET A 158 -0.37 1.65 -31.45
N LYS A 159 -0.54 1.15 -30.25
CA LYS A 159 -1.79 0.48 -29.80
C LYS A 159 -2.97 1.43 -29.73
N ALA A 160 -2.74 2.73 -29.59
CA ALA A 160 -3.81 3.73 -29.48
C ALA A 160 -4.69 3.84 -30.74
N ALA A 161 -4.21 3.39 -31.93
CA ALA A 161 -4.98 3.16 -33.17
C ALA A 161 -6.06 4.22 -33.50
N GLY A 162 -5.85 5.49 -33.12
CA GLY A 162 -6.83 6.58 -33.32
C GLY A 162 -7.52 7.07 -32.04
N ASP A 163 -7.40 6.37 -30.92
CA ASP A 163 -7.90 6.86 -29.62
C ASP A 163 -7.04 8.06 -29.15
N TYR A 164 -7.68 9.24 -29.17
CA TYR A 164 -7.04 10.50 -28.77
C TYR A 164 -6.60 10.48 -27.31
N ASN A 165 -7.40 9.89 -26.41
CA ASN A 165 -7.07 9.84 -24.99
C ASN A 165 -5.86 8.95 -24.74
N MET A 166 -5.81 7.80 -25.39
CA MET A 166 -4.70 6.86 -25.28
C MET A 166 -3.40 7.44 -25.84
N LYS A 167 -3.45 8.18 -26.99
CA LYS A 167 -2.31 8.92 -27.52
C LYS A 167 -1.80 9.98 -26.54
N LYS A 168 -2.73 10.67 -25.88
CA LYS A 168 -2.37 11.66 -24.87
C LYS A 168 -1.68 11.03 -23.67
N VAL A 169 -2.15 9.89 -23.18
CA VAL A 169 -1.51 9.13 -22.13
C VAL A 169 -0.11 8.66 -22.57
N ALA A 170 0.06 8.18 -23.79
CA ALA A 170 1.37 7.80 -24.33
C ALA A 170 2.35 8.98 -24.37
N SER A 171 1.88 10.19 -24.75
CA SER A 171 2.72 11.40 -24.70
C SER A 171 3.12 11.79 -23.28
N VAL A 172 2.22 11.64 -22.30
CA VAL A 172 2.51 11.86 -20.89
C VAL A 172 3.50 10.83 -20.38
N TYR A 173 3.36 9.57 -20.76
CA TYR A 173 4.27 8.50 -20.39
C TYR A 173 5.70 8.78 -20.93
N ARG A 174 5.83 9.20 -22.19
CA ARG A 174 7.12 9.57 -22.80
C ARG A 174 7.79 10.70 -22.01
N GLU A 175 7.06 11.76 -21.70
CA GLU A 175 7.60 12.90 -20.94
C GLU A 175 7.93 12.52 -19.49
N TYR A 176 7.11 11.67 -18.86
CA TYR A 176 7.36 11.15 -17.50
C TYR A 176 8.67 10.34 -17.45
N GLN A 177 8.90 9.45 -18.41
CA GLN A 177 10.17 8.71 -18.50
C GLN A 177 11.38 9.61 -18.79
N ALA A 178 11.19 10.64 -19.63
CA ALA A 178 12.25 11.62 -19.88
C ALA A 178 12.59 12.43 -18.61
N ALA A 179 11.58 12.78 -17.81
CA ALA A 179 11.78 13.48 -16.55
C ALA A 179 12.46 12.61 -15.49
N LEU A 180 12.08 11.34 -15.36
CA LEU A 180 12.77 10.38 -14.49
C LEU A 180 14.25 10.26 -14.89
N ARG A 181 14.53 10.12 -16.18
CA ARG A 181 15.91 10.02 -16.67
C ARG A 181 16.72 11.30 -16.39
N LYS A 182 16.12 12.48 -16.59
CA LYS A 182 16.76 13.77 -16.27
C LYS A 182 17.17 13.83 -14.80
N ASN A 183 16.33 13.37 -13.90
CA ASN A 183 16.56 13.37 -12.46
C ASN A 183 17.46 12.22 -11.97
N ASN A 184 17.97 11.39 -12.87
CA ASN A 184 18.62 10.14 -12.52
C ASN A 184 17.80 9.34 -11.50
N ALA A 185 16.53 9.13 -11.80
CA ALA A 185 15.57 8.49 -10.93
C ALA A 185 14.84 7.35 -11.66
N LEU A 186 14.42 6.36 -10.90
CA LEU A 186 13.57 5.26 -11.33
C LEU A 186 12.36 5.18 -10.40
N ASP A 187 11.18 4.87 -10.91
CA ASP A 187 10.08 4.45 -10.07
C ASP A 187 10.13 2.93 -9.79
N PHE A 188 9.20 2.42 -8.99
CA PHE A 188 9.21 1.01 -8.62
C PHE A 188 9.10 0.07 -9.82
N ASP A 189 8.26 0.40 -10.79
CA ASP A 189 8.07 -0.42 -11.99
C ASP A 189 9.32 -0.41 -12.85
N ASP A 190 10.02 0.74 -12.95
CA ASP A 190 11.28 0.86 -13.68
C ASP A 190 12.37 -0.06 -13.16
N LEU A 191 12.39 -0.39 -11.87
CA LEU A 191 13.41 -1.30 -11.32
C LEU A 191 13.40 -2.65 -12.06
N ILE A 192 12.23 -3.16 -12.39
CA ILE A 192 12.09 -4.42 -13.11
C ILE A 192 12.23 -4.19 -14.60
N VAL A 193 11.53 -3.20 -15.17
CA VAL A 193 11.56 -2.89 -16.61
C VAL A 193 12.96 -2.59 -17.08
N LYS A 194 13.72 -1.76 -16.36
CA LYS A 194 15.11 -1.42 -16.72
C LYS A 194 16.08 -2.58 -16.56
N THR A 195 15.81 -3.50 -15.62
CA THR A 195 16.62 -4.74 -15.53
C THR A 195 16.34 -5.66 -16.72
N VAL A 196 15.10 -5.79 -17.17
CA VAL A 196 14.74 -6.53 -18.38
C VAL A 196 15.38 -5.89 -19.62
N GLU A 197 15.27 -4.55 -19.74
CA GLU A 197 15.91 -3.79 -20.82
C GLU A 197 17.43 -3.98 -20.84
N LEU A 198 18.09 -3.92 -19.68
CA LEU A 198 19.51 -4.18 -19.52
C LEU A 198 19.91 -5.57 -20.02
N PHE A 199 19.17 -6.60 -19.63
CA PHE A 199 19.44 -7.97 -20.05
C PHE A 199 19.22 -8.20 -21.56
N GLN A 200 18.25 -7.52 -22.15
CA GLN A 200 17.98 -7.60 -23.59
C GLN A 200 19.05 -6.88 -24.43
N ASN A 201 19.55 -5.75 -23.93
CA ASN A 201 20.48 -4.91 -24.67
C ASN A 201 21.97 -5.26 -24.41
N CYS A 202 22.28 -5.87 -23.27
CA CYS A 202 23.64 -6.16 -22.82
C CYS A 202 23.82 -7.65 -22.54
N GLY A 203 24.03 -8.44 -23.59
CA GLY A 203 24.16 -9.90 -23.51
C GLY A 203 25.24 -10.36 -22.53
N ALA A 204 26.37 -9.65 -22.41
CA ALA A 204 27.43 -9.98 -21.44
C ALA A 204 26.97 -9.87 -19.98
N VAL A 205 26.09 -8.91 -19.65
CA VAL A 205 25.51 -8.78 -18.31
C VAL A 205 24.55 -9.93 -18.05
N LEU A 206 23.70 -10.27 -19.02
CA LEU A 206 22.78 -11.41 -18.91
C LEU A 206 23.56 -12.72 -18.71
N GLU A 207 24.58 -13.00 -19.53
CA GLU A 207 25.41 -14.19 -19.41
C GLU A 207 26.08 -14.30 -18.04
N TYR A 208 26.62 -13.19 -17.51
CA TYR A 208 27.19 -13.17 -16.17
C TYR A 208 26.18 -13.62 -15.09
N TYR A 209 24.94 -13.13 -15.13
CA TYR A 209 23.94 -13.51 -14.14
C TYR A 209 23.33 -14.90 -14.41
N GLN A 210 23.27 -15.37 -15.64
CA GLN A 210 22.91 -16.75 -15.96
C GLN A 210 23.95 -17.76 -15.42
N GLU A 211 25.26 -17.47 -15.56
CA GLU A 211 26.32 -18.30 -14.96
C GLU A 211 26.31 -18.24 -13.44
N ARG A 212 25.97 -17.09 -12.89
CA ARG A 212 25.84 -16.93 -11.44
C ARG A 212 24.67 -17.72 -10.89
N PHE A 213 23.48 -17.59 -11.46
CA PHE A 213 22.24 -18.17 -10.94
C PHE A 213 21.85 -19.43 -11.72
N LYS A 214 22.48 -20.52 -11.37
CA LYS A 214 22.19 -21.84 -12.00
C LYS A 214 20.91 -22.45 -11.49
N TYR A 215 20.49 -22.10 -10.28
CA TYR A 215 19.24 -22.56 -9.64
C TYR A 215 18.43 -21.36 -9.20
N ILE A 216 17.24 -21.24 -9.74
CA ILE A 216 16.33 -20.10 -9.48
C ILE A 216 15.06 -20.63 -8.83
N MET A 217 14.68 -20.02 -7.72
CA MET A 217 13.45 -20.36 -7.00
C MET A 217 12.60 -19.11 -6.82
N VAL A 218 11.29 -19.22 -7.07
CA VAL A 218 10.33 -18.13 -6.95
C VAL A 218 9.17 -18.56 -6.07
N ASP A 219 8.96 -17.89 -4.95
CA ASP A 219 7.79 -18.04 -4.09
C ASP A 219 6.65 -17.13 -4.56
N GLU A 220 5.41 -17.49 -4.20
CA GLU A 220 4.18 -16.75 -4.55
C GLU A 220 4.04 -16.43 -6.06
N TYR A 221 4.44 -17.36 -6.91
CA TYR A 221 4.56 -17.17 -8.36
C TYR A 221 3.27 -16.71 -9.05
N GLN A 222 2.09 -17.00 -8.48
CA GLN A 222 0.78 -16.56 -8.98
C GLN A 222 0.59 -15.02 -8.94
N ASP A 223 1.44 -14.29 -8.22
CA ASP A 223 1.37 -12.82 -8.11
C ASP A 223 2.32 -12.10 -9.07
N THR A 224 3.04 -12.84 -9.91
CA THR A 224 3.97 -12.25 -10.87
C THR A 224 3.24 -11.54 -12.02
N ASN A 225 3.75 -10.37 -12.44
CA ASN A 225 3.35 -9.68 -13.67
C ASN A 225 4.20 -10.12 -14.88
N THR A 226 3.89 -9.58 -16.07
CA THR A 226 4.61 -9.94 -17.31
C THR A 226 6.08 -9.51 -17.26
N ALA A 227 6.41 -8.37 -16.67
CA ALA A 227 7.80 -7.91 -16.55
C ALA A 227 8.62 -8.82 -15.61
N GLN A 228 8.06 -9.21 -14.47
CA GLN A 228 8.70 -10.15 -13.53
C GLN A 228 8.88 -11.53 -14.15
N PHE A 229 7.87 -12.03 -14.86
CA PHE A 229 7.95 -13.26 -15.61
C PHE A 229 9.10 -13.20 -16.66
N LYS A 230 9.19 -12.10 -17.39
CA LYS A 230 10.24 -11.92 -18.41
C LYS A 230 11.64 -11.89 -17.79
N PHE A 231 11.80 -11.19 -16.65
CA PHE A 231 13.05 -11.16 -15.89
C PHE A 231 13.50 -12.56 -15.49
N ILE A 232 12.62 -13.37 -14.89
CA ILE A 232 12.92 -14.76 -14.49
C ILE A 232 13.22 -15.63 -15.72
N SER A 233 12.41 -15.49 -16.77
CA SER A 233 12.60 -16.31 -18.00
C SER A 233 13.95 -16.06 -18.65
N LEU A 234 14.42 -14.80 -18.69
CA LEU A 234 15.75 -14.47 -19.23
C LEU A 234 16.86 -15.11 -18.40
N LEU A 235 16.79 -15.04 -17.09
CA LEU A 235 17.78 -15.66 -16.21
C LEU A 235 17.79 -17.18 -16.32
N ALA A 236 16.61 -17.82 -16.35
CA ALA A 236 16.48 -19.26 -16.37
C ALA A 236 16.84 -19.89 -17.73
N GLN A 237 16.91 -19.11 -18.81
CA GLN A 237 17.03 -19.60 -20.19
C GLN A 237 18.19 -20.56 -20.41
N ARG A 238 19.32 -20.36 -19.75
CA ARG A 238 20.54 -21.17 -19.98
C ARG A 238 20.51 -22.52 -19.31
N TYR A 239 20.16 -22.58 -18.02
CA TYR A 239 20.21 -23.82 -17.23
C TYR A 239 18.85 -24.47 -17.03
N GLN A 240 17.78 -23.73 -17.18
CA GLN A 240 16.37 -24.16 -17.00
C GLN A 240 16.04 -24.73 -15.62
N ASN A 241 16.92 -24.62 -14.64
CA ASN A 241 16.67 -25.07 -13.26
C ASN A 241 15.84 -24.02 -12.52
N LEU A 242 14.59 -23.88 -12.95
CA LEU A 242 13.59 -22.96 -12.43
C LEU A 242 12.56 -23.70 -11.60
N CYS A 243 12.51 -23.44 -10.30
CA CYS A 243 11.48 -23.95 -9.41
C CYS A 243 10.56 -22.82 -8.99
N VAL A 244 9.30 -22.85 -9.39
CA VAL A 244 8.29 -21.88 -8.99
C VAL A 244 7.28 -22.53 -8.06
N VAL A 245 6.91 -21.82 -7.00
CA VAL A 245 5.92 -22.26 -6.01
C VAL A 245 4.79 -21.25 -5.95
N GLY A 246 3.57 -21.71 -5.99
CA GLY A 246 2.43 -20.81 -5.94
C GLY A 246 1.10 -21.52 -5.71
N ASP A 247 0.10 -20.70 -5.44
CA ASP A 247 -1.29 -21.08 -5.28
C ASP A 247 -2.17 -20.17 -6.14
N ASP A 248 -2.65 -20.66 -7.27
CA ASP A 248 -3.54 -19.91 -8.15
C ASP A 248 -4.82 -19.44 -7.43
N ASP A 249 -5.29 -20.17 -6.41
CA ASP A 249 -6.42 -19.76 -5.56
C ASP A 249 -6.06 -18.60 -4.60
N GLN A 250 -4.80 -18.17 -4.51
CA GLN A 250 -4.33 -17.02 -3.76
C GLN A 250 -3.83 -15.87 -4.65
N SER A 251 -4.14 -15.86 -5.95
CA SER A 251 -3.85 -14.76 -6.86
C SER A 251 -4.85 -13.62 -6.63
N ILE A 252 -4.42 -12.56 -5.89
CA ILE A 252 -5.27 -11.46 -5.42
C ILE A 252 -4.68 -10.07 -5.73
N TYR A 253 -3.68 -9.97 -6.61
CA TYR A 253 -2.99 -8.73 -6.92
C TYR A 253 -3.12 -8.30 -8.39
N LYS A 254 -4.21 -8.71 -9.10
CA LYS A 254 -4.49 -8.27 -10.47
C LYS A 254 -4.48 -6.73 -10.60
N PHE A 255 -5.00 -6.03 -9.58
CA PHE A 255 -4.98 -4.57 -9.52
C PHE A 255 -3.57 -3.94 -9.40
N ARG A 256 -2.54 -4.76 -9.14
CA ARG A 256 -1.11 -4.42 -9.17
C ARG A 256 -0.38 -5.08 -10.35
N GLY A 257 -1.09 -5.43 -11.41
CA GLY A 257 -0.52 -6.02 -12.61
C GLY A 257 -0.25 -7.52 -12.54
N ALA A 258 -0.56 -8.22 -11.44
CA ALA A 258 -0.37 -9.67 -11.36
C ALA A 258 -1.15 -10.38 -12.46
N ASN A 259 -0.50 -11.34 -13.13
CA ASN A 259 -1.06 -12.12 -14.22
C ASN A 259 -1.16 -13.60 -13.84
N ILE A 260 -2.35 -14.04 -13.44
CA ILE A 260 -2.60 -15.45 -13.08
C ILE A 260 -2.25 -16.40 -14.24
N GLY A 261 -2.29 -15.90 -15.48
CA GLY A 261 -1.89 -16.67 -16.67
C GLY A 261 -0.46 -17.20 -16.60
N ASN A 262 0.43 -16.57 -15.82
CA ASN A 262 1.81 -17.05 -15.65
C ASN A 262 1.86 -18.41 -14.96
N ILE A 263 1.08 -18.61 -13.89
CA ILE A 263 1.05 -19.92 -13.20
C ILE A 263 0.15 -20.93 -13.92
N LEU A 264 -0.99 -20.49 -14.45
CA LEU A 264 -1.89 -21.39 -15.20
C LEU A 264 -1.24 -21.87 -16.50
N GLY A 265 -0.47 -21.02 -17.17
CA GLY A 265 0.20 -21.30 -18.45
C GLY A 265 1.62 -21.81 -18.33
N PHE A 266 2.15 -22.09 -17.14
CA PHE A 266 3.56 -22.44 -16.94
C PHE A 266 4.03 -23.61 -17.82
N GLU A 267 3.23 -24.69 -17.90
CA GLU A 267 3.52 -25.89 -18.72
C GLU A 267 3.51 -25.61 -20.24
N ARG A 268 2.87 -24.53 -20.69
CA ARG A 268 2.92 -24.12 -22.11
C ARG A 268 4.24 -23.45 -22.45
N VAL A 269 4.81 -22.71 -21.49
CA VAL A 269 6.11 -22.03 -21.65
C VAL A 269 7.26 -22.98 -21.40
N PHE A 270 7.10 -23.90 -20.46
CA PHE A 270 8.08 -24.93 -20.08
C PHE A 270 7.46 -26.33 -20.29
N PRO A 271 7.50 -26.89 -21.52
CA PRO A 271 6.82 -28.17 -21.81
C PRO A 271 7.33 -29.36 -21.00
N ASP A 272 8.62 -29.31 -20.60
CA ASP A 272 9.25 -30.37 -19.80
C ASP A 272 9.09 -30.16 -18.29
N ALA A 273 8.21 -29.24 -17.89
CA ALA A 273 8.02 -28.92 -16.47
C ALA A 273 7.43 -30.06 -15.67
N ARG A 274 8.06 -30.38 -14.55
CA ARG A 274 7.47 -31.27 -13.53
C ARG A 274 6.47 -30.51 -12.68
N VAL A 275 5.21 -30.97 -12.62
CA VAL A 275 4.17 -30.39 -11.77
C VAL A 275 3.97 -31.26 -10.54
N ILE A 276 4.17 -30.68 -9.35
CA ILE A 276 4.01 -31.37 -8.06
C ILE A 276 2.94 -30.64 -7.26
N ARG A 277 1.96 -31.38 -6.66
CA ARG A 277 0.87 -30.79 -5.88
C ARG A 277 1.09 -31.01 -4.40
N LEU A 278 0.95 -29.92 -3.61
CA LEU A 278 0.96 -29.96 -2.16
C LEU A 278 -0.44 -29.64 -1.65
N GLU A 279 -1.20 -30.66 -1.27
CA GLU A 279 -2.62 -30.53 -0.89
C GLU A 279 -2.86 -30.73 0.61
N GLN A 280 -1.87 -31.28 1.37
CA GLN A 280 -1.99 -31.42 2.81
C GLN A 280 -1.76 -30.07 3.51
N ASN A 281 -2.79 -29.61 4.22
CA ASN A 281 -2.74 -28.37 5.02
C ASN A 281 -2.35 -28.69 6.47
N TYR A 282 -1.41 -27.91 7.02
CA TYR A 282 -0.90 -28.04 8.39
C TYR A 282 -1.32 -26.90 9.32
N ARG A 283 -2.06 -25.93 8.79
CA ARG A 283 -2.42 -24.69 9.50
C ARG A 283 -3.78 -24.78 10.17
N SER A 284 -4.81 -25.04 9.41
CA SER A 284 -6.20 -24.84 9.78
C SER A 284 -6.88 -26.11 10.25
N THR A 285 -7.92 -25.98 11.07
CA THR A 285 -8.83 -27.07 11.40
C THR A 285 -9.65 -27.51 10.17
N ARG A 286 -10.22 -28.71 10.21
CA ARG A 286 -10.92 -29.32 9.08
C ARG A 286 -12.14 -28.52 8.64
N ASN A 287 -12.93 -27.98 9.59
CA ASN A 287 -14.13 -27.20 9.27
C ASN A 287 -13.80 -25.90 8.53
N ILE A 288 -12.74 -25.16 8.94
CA ILE A 288 -12.27 -23.98 8.26
C ILE A 288 -11.81 -24.31 6.84
N LEU A 289 -11.05 -25.41 6.69
CA LEU A 289 -10.53 -25.83 5.38
C LEU A 289 -11.65 -26.26 4.43
N ASN A 290 -12.65 -26.99 4.93
CA ASN A 290 -13.80 -27.38 4.14
C ASN A 290 -14.60 -26.16 3.68
N ALA A 291 -14.80 -25.16 4.54
CA ALA A 291 -15.45 -23.91 4.16
C ALA A 291 -14.66 -23.18 3.05
N ALA A 292 -13.33 -23.08 3.17
CA ALA A 292 -12.47 -22.50 2.14
C ALA A 292 -12.57 -23.24 0.79
N ASN A 293 -12.51 -24.58 0.81
CA ASN A 293 -12.64 -25.41 -0.39
C ASN A 293 -13.98 -25.20 -1.09
N GLN A 294 -15.08 -25.07 -0.34
CA GLN A 294 -16.42 -24.86 -0.91
C GLN A 294 -16.56 -23.47 -1.54
N VAL A 295 -16.03 -22.45 -0.92
CA VAL A 295 -16.03 -21.08 -1.49
C VAL A 295 -15.25 -21.06 -2.79
N ILE A 296 -14.01 -21.54 -2.79
CA ILE A 296 -13.12 -21.43 -3.96
C ILE A 296 -13.52 -22.36 -5.11
N ALA A 297 -14.27 -23.42 -4.85
CA ALA A 297 -14.78 -24.34 -5.88
C ALA A 297 -15.71 -23.66 -6.90
N ASN A 298 -16.26 -22.48 -6.57
CA ASN A 298 -17.11 -21.70 -7.48
C ASN A 298 -16.30 -20.92 -8.53
N ASN A 299 -14.97 -20.90 -8.46
CA ASN A 299 -14.11 -20.33 -9.49
C ASN A 299 -13.86 -21.36 -10.61
N THR A 300 -13.83 -20.87 -11.84
CA THR A 300 -13.63 -21.68 -13.05
C THR A 300 -12.19 -21.65 -13.55
N GLU A 301 -11.53 -20.48 -13.46
CA GLU A 301 -10.13 -20.31 -13.87
C GLU A 301 -9.16 -20.70 -12.74
N ARG A 302 -8.98 -22.05 -12.58
CA ARG A 302 -8.07 -22.61 -11.56
C ARG A 302 -7.51 -23.97 -11.95
N LYS A 303 -6.35 -24.32 -11.38
CA LYS A 303 -5.82 -25.68 -11.42
C LYS A 303 -6.46 -26.52 -10.30
N ALA A 304 -7.11 -27.62 -10.67
CA ALA A 304 -7.84 -28.46 -9.71
C ALA A 304 -6.93 -28.98 -8.61
N LYS A 305 -7.26 -28.64 -7.37
CA LYS A 305 -6.67 -29.13 -6.13
C LYS A 305 -7.71 -29.10 -5.01
N THR A 306 -7.58 -29.99 -4.03
CA THR A 306 -8.47 -30.05 -2.86
C THR A 306 -7.61 -30.17 -1.62
N LEU A 307 -7.69 -29.16 -0.76
CA LEU A 307 -6.94 -29.16 0.48
C LEU A 307 -7.58 -30.12 1.50
N TRP A 308 -6.74 -30.88 2.17
CA TRP A 308 -7.12 -31.76 3.26
C TRP A 308 -6.16 -31.61 4.45
N THR A 309 -6.60 -32.01 5.65
CA THR A 309 -5.78 -31.90 6.85
C THR A 309 -5.99 -33.09 7.80
N GLU A 310 -4.95 -33.41 8.54
CA GLU A 310 -4.99 -34.35 9.69
C GLU A 310 -5.31 -33.61 11.01
N ASN A 311 -5.35 -32.28 10.99
CA ASN A 311 -5.73 -31.49 12.16
C ASN A 311 -7.14 -31.86 12.62
N GLU A 312 -7.47 -31.51 13.86
CA GLU A 312 -8.80 -31.70 14.44
C GLU A 312 -9.92 -31.07 13.60
N GLU A 313 -11.15 -31.54 13.82
CA GLU A 313 -12.32 -31.01 13.13
C GLU A 313 -12.50 -29.51 13.41
N GLY A 314 -12.26 -29.09 14.65
CA GLY A 314 -12.39 -27.72 15.11
C GLY A 314 -13.85 -27.24 15.22
N SER A 315 -14.03 -25.98 15.63
CA SER A 315 -15.33 -25.32 15.64
C SER A 315 -15.86 -25.09 14.22
N LYS A 316 -17.18 -25.04 14.08
CA LYS A 316 -17.82 -24.53 12.86
C LYS A 316 -17.46 -23.07 12.67
N VAL A 317 -17.54 -22.58 11.45
CA VAL A 317 -17.39 -21.16 11.13
C VAL A 317 -18.51 -20.36 11.80
N HIS A 318 -18.18 -19.45 12.67
CA HIS A 318 -19.17 -18.62 13.35
C HIS A 318 -19.65 -17.52 12.40
N PHE A 319 -20.95 -17.41 12.19
CA PHE A 319 -21.55 -16.30 11.44
C PHE A 319 -22.51 -15.52 12.32
N ARG A 320 -22.36 -14.19 12.33
CA ARG A 320 -23.19 -13.27 13.12
C ARG A 320 -23.62 -12.08 12.27
N GLN A 321 -24.92 -11.79 12.32
CA GLN A 321 -25.51 -10.65 11.62
C GLN A 321 -26.03 -9.64 12.65
N PHE A 322 -25.69 -8.37 12.46
CA PHE A 322 -26.04 -7.26 13.34
C PHE A 322 -26.94 -6.25 12.62
N PHE A 323 -27.65 -5.45 13.39
CA PHE A 323 -28.48 -4.41 12.79
C PHE A 323 -27.62 -3.31 12.15
N ASN A 324 -26.54 -2.88 12.81
CA ASN A 324 -25.64 -1.85 12.32
C ASN A 324 -24.17 -2.18 12.60
N ALA A 325 -23.26 -1.39 11.98
CA ALA A 325 -21.83 -1.57 12.08
C ALA A 325 -21.28 -1.34 13.51
N TYR A 326 -21.95 -0.55 14.33
CA TYR A 326 -21.52 -0.32 15.73
C TYR A 326 -21.76 -1.55 16.59
N GLU A 327 -22.90 -2.24 16.40
CA GLU A 327 -23.20 -3.50 17.09
C GLU A 327 -22.23 -4.61 16.65
N GLU A 328 -21.86 -4.64 15.33
CA GLU A 328 -20.85 -5.55 14.82
C GLU A 328 -19.50 -5.35 15.52
N ALA A 329 -19.02 -4.12 15.61
CA ALA A 329 -17.75 -3.80 16.26
C ALA A 329 -17.78 -4.05 17.77
N GLU A 330 -18.90 -3.79 18.44
CA GLU A 330 -19.09 -4.04 19.87
C GLU A 330 -19.06 -5.54 20.18
N TYR A 331 -19.69 -6.36 19.35
CA TYR A 331 -19.62 -7.81 19.47
C TYR A 331 -18.18 -8.32 19.35
N VAL A 332 -17.44 -7.90 18.32
CA VAL A 332 -16.06 -8.32 18.11
C VAL A 332 -15.16 -7.89 19.28
N ALA A 333 -15.27 -6.65 19.75
CA ALA A 333 -14.54 -6.17 20.92
C ALA A 333 -14.91 -6.96 22.19
N GLY A 334 -16.20 -7.29 22.35
CA GLY A 334 -16.70 -8.10 23.45
C GLY A 334 -16.14 -9.53 23.45
N GLU A 335 -16.12 -10.21 22.31
CA GLU A 335 -15.55 -11.56 22.18
C GLU A 335 -14.03 -11.55 22.46
N ILE A 336 -13.27 -10.59 21.93
CA ILE A 336 -11.83 -10.47 22.21
C ILE A 336 -11.57 -10.19 23.70
N SER A 337 -12.34 -9.30 24.32
CA SER A 337 -12.22 -9.03 25.75
C SER A 337 -12.55 -10.26 26.59
N LYS A 338 -13.55 -11.04 26.19
CA LYS A 338 -13.95 -12.30 26.84
C LYS A 338 -12.83 -13.32 26.77
N LEU A 339 -12.23 -13.53 25.59
CA LEU A 339 -11.09 -14.44 25.39
C LEU A 339 -9.94 -14.14 26.36
N LYS A 340 -9.58 -12.86 26.48
CA LYS A 340 -8.50 -12.42 27.37
C LYS A 340 -8.86 -12.63 28.84
N ARG A 341 -10.07 -12.28 29.24
CA ARG A 341 -10.56 -12.41 30.62
C ARG A 341 -10.66 -13.87 31.06
N GLU A 342 -11.06 -14.78 30.18
CA GLU A 342 -11.20 -16.21 30.46
C GLU A 342 -9.87 -16.97 30.32
N GLY A 343 -8.79 -16.29 29.92
CA GLY A 343 -7.46 -16.91 29.75
C GLY A 343 -7.38 -17.88 28.57
N LEU A 344 -8.30 -17.76 27.59
CA LEU A 344 -8.40 -18.63 26.42
C LEU A 344 -7.49 -18.19 25.27
N GLY A 345 -6.85 -17.03 25.38
CA GLY A 345 -5.95 -16.49 24.38
C GLY A 345 -5.41 -15.12 24.73
N SER A 346 -4.49 -14.63 23.90
CA SER A 346 -3.89 -13.31 23.96
C SER A 346 -4.47 -12.41 22.86
N TYR A 347 -4.29 -11.10 22.96
CA TYR A 347 -4.72 -10.15 21.93
C TYR A 347 -4.03 -10.43 20.59
N ARG A 348 -2.74 -10.78 20.59
CA ARG A 348 -1.98 -11.16 19.40
C ARG A 348 -2.50 -12.42 18.68
N ASP A 349 -3.32 -13.23 19.35
CA ASP A 349 -3.96 -14.41 18.72
C ASP A 349 -5.11 -14.01 17.80
N CYS A 350 -5.56 -12.75 17.84
CA CYS A 350 -6.72 -12.23 17.13
C CYS A 350 -6.34 -11.27 16.01
N ALA A 351 -6.94 -11.46 14.84
CA ALA A 351 -6.86 -10.52 13.73
C ALA A 351 -8.25 -10.14 13.23
N ILE A 352 -8.43 -8.85 12.91
CA ILE A 352 -9.62 -8.33 12.24
C ILE A 352 -9.29 -8.03 10.80
N LEU A 353 -9.96 -8.73 9.89
CA LEU A 353 -9.76 -8.62 8.46
C LEU A 353 -10.97 -7.94 7.81
N TYR A 354 -10.71 -6.89 7.04
CA TYR A 354 -11.74 -6.14 6.33
C TYR A 354 -11.32 -5.85 4.88
N ARG A 355 -12.28 -5.45 4.04
CA ARG A 355 -12.02 -5.20 2.63
C ARG A 355 -11.30 -3.87 2.38
N THR A 356 -11.60 -2.83 3.16
CA THR A 356 -11.01 -1.49 3.02
C THR A 356 -10.66 -0.89 4.37
N ASN A 357 -9.59 -0.09 4.42
CA ASN A 357 -9.13 0.58 5.64
C ASN A 357 -10.19 1.52 6.26
N ALA A 358 -11.13 2.04 5.47
CA ALA A 358 -12.21 2.86 6.01
C ALA A 358 -13.11 2.12 7.04
N GLN A 359 -13.10 0.79 7.03
CA GLN A 359 -13.86 -0.02 7.98
C GLN A 359 -13.20 -0.08 9.37
N SER A 360 -11.89 0.18 9.50
CA SER A 360 -11.17 0.07 10.77
C SER A 360 -11.69 1.03 11.84
N ARG A 361 -12.09 2.23 11.46
CA ARG A 361 -12.41 3.33 12.36
C ARG A 361 -13.39 2.95 13.48
N ILE A 362 -14.47 2.24 13.16
CA ILE A 362 -15.49 1.86 14.14
C ILE A 362 -14.93 0.84 15.14
N PHE A 363 -14.06 -0.08 14.67
CA PHE A 363 -13.37 -1.04 15.54
C PHE A 363 -12.36 -0.33 16.44
N GLU A 364 -11.59 0.63 15.93
CA GLU A 364 -10.66 1.44 16.71
C GLU A 364 -11.38 2.18 17.84
N GLU A 365 -12.50 2.86 17.54
CA GLU A 365 -13.34 3.54 18.54
C GLU A 365 -13.79 2.58 19.66
N LYS A 366 -14.23 1.35 19.30
CA LYS A 366 -14.68 0.35 20.28
C LYS A 366 -13.50 -0.25 21.08
N PHE A 367 -12.34 -0.42 20.46
CA PHE A 367 -11.16 -0.94 21.14
C PHE A 367 -10.58 0.06 22.14
N ILE A 368 -10.55 1.34 21.79
CA ILE A 368 -10.18 2.41 22.73
C ILE A 368 -11.14 2.40 23.93
N ALA A 369 -12.44 2.34 23.70
CA ALA A 369 -13.44 2.31 24.76
C ALA A 369 -13.35 1.06 25.65
N ALA A 370 -12.91 -0.08 25.11
CA ALA A 370 -12.74 -1.34 25.83
C ALA A 370 -11.32 -1.55 26.39
N ASN A 371 -10.40 -0.58 26.23
CA ASN A 371 -8.98 -0.69 26.58
C ASN A 371 -8.30 -1.93 25.94
N ILE A 372 -8.63 -2.26 24.69
CA ILE A 372 -8.01 -3.33 23.93
C ILE A 372 -6.83 -2.72 23.15
N PRO A 373 -5.58 -3.17 23.38
CA PRO A 373 -4.46 -2.73 22.57
C PRO A 373 -4.59 -3.27 21.14
N TYR A 374 -4.36 -2.41 20.16
CA TYR A 374 -4.45 -2.78 18.75
C TYR A 374 -3.36 -2.09 17.93
N LYS A 375 -3.06 -2.66 16.76
CA LYS A 375 -2.20 -2.07 15.73
C LYS A 375 -2.87 -2.14 14.38
N LEU A 376 -2.91 -0.99 13.69
CA LEU A 376 -3.43 -0.88 12.33
C LEU A 376 -2.29 -1.12 11.33
N VAL A 377 -2.44 -2.12 10.47
CA VAL A 377 -1.52 -2.39 9.36
C VAL A 377 -2.00 -1.63 8.12
N GLY A 378 -1.13 -0.84 7.51
CA GLY A 378 -1.47 0.03 6.37
C GLY A 378 -1.96 1.42 6.79
N GLY A 379 -1.53 1.91 7.96
CA GLY A 379 -1.69 3.29 8.41
C GLY A 379 -0.79 4.27 7.66
N VAL A 380 -0.57 5.47 8.21
CA VAL A 380 0.38 6.43 7.63
C VAL A 380 1.78 5.87 7.77
N ASN A 381 2.43 5.62 6.63
CA ASN A 381 3.79 5.10 6.58
C ASN A 381 4.74 6.05 7.32
N PHE A 382 5.61 5.50 8.18
CA PHE A 382 6.62 6.24 8.95
C PHE A 382 7.46 7.15 8.04
N TYR A 383 7.92 6.63 6.90
CA TYR A 383 8.75 7.35 5.94
C TYR A 383 8.00 8.42 5.13
N ALA A 384 6.67 8.41 5.14
CA ALA A 384 5.84 9.46 4.53
C ALA A 384 5.59 10.66 5.47
N ARG A 385 5.98 10.58 6.76
CA ARG A 385 5.87 11.70 7.70
C ARG A 385 6.72 12.86 7.23
N LYS A 386 6.22 14.09 7.42
CA LYS A 386 6.85 15.30 6.86
C LYS A 386 8.32 15.45 7.27
N GLU A 387 8.62 15.38 8.56
CA GLU A 387 9.95 15.52 9.15
C GLU A 387 10.92 14.44 8.63
N ILE A 388 10.45 13.21 8.53
CA ILE A 388 11.24 12.09 8.02
C ILE A 388 11.52 12.27 6.53
N LYS A 389 10.50 12.63 5.76
CA LYS A 389 10.66 12.85 4.32
C LYS A 389 11.56 14.06 4.00
N ASP A 390 11.53 15.10 4.83
CA ASP A 390 12.43 16.24 4.71
C ASP A 390 13.89 15.80 4.89
N LEU A 391 14.20 15.06 5.95
CA LEU A 391 15.55 14.54 6.23
C LEU A 391 16.02 13.55 5.17
N LEU A 392 15.15 12.64 4.73
CA LEU A 392 15.46 11.72 3.62
C LEU A 392 15.76 12.47 2.31
N CYS A 393 15.06 13.58 2.02
CA CYS A 393 15.38 14.39 0.85
C CYS A 393 16.74 15.09 0.94
N TYR A 394 17.23 15.43 2.15
CA TYR A 394 18.62 15.82 2.33
C TYR A 394 19.58 14.71 1.97
N LEU A 395 19.34 13.51 2.51
CA LEU A 395 20.17 12.33 2.19
C LEU A 395 20.14 11.98 0.71
N LYS A 396 18.95 12.03 0.06
CA LYS A 396 18.80 11.85 -1.40
C LYS A 396 19.62 12.89 -2.19
N THR A 397 19.60 14.17 -1.79
CA THR A 397 20.35 15.24 -2.45
C THR A 397 21.86 15.06 -2.27
N ILE A 398 22.31 14.57 -1.11
CA ILE A 398 23.71 14.25 -0.87
C ILE A 398 24.17 13.10 -1.75
N ASP A 399 23.38 12.06 -1.90
CA ASP A 399 23.67 10.89 -2.74
C ASP A 399 23.54 11.21 -4.23
N ASN A 400 22.37 11.73 -4.63
CA ASN A 400 22.03 12.07 -6.01
C ASN A 400 21.59 13.53 -6.15
N ALA A 401 22.51 14.43 -6.43
CA ALA A 401 22.20 15.85 -6.60
C ALA A 401 21.43 16.19 -7.90
N ARG A 402 21.18 15.21 -8.77
CA ARG A 402 20.35 15.38 -9.98
C ARG A 402 18.85 15.21 -9.70
N ASP A 403 18.49 14.78 -8.49
CA ASP A 403 17.10 14.67 -8.05
C ASP A 403 16.51 16.06 -7.76
N ASP A 404 15.94 16.70 -8.77
CA ASP A 404 15.34 18.04 -8.67
C ASP A 404 14.21 18.10 -7.64
N LEU A 405 13.44 17.02 -7.45
CA LEU A 405 12.36 16.98 -6.45
C LEU A 405 12.91 17.01 -5.02
N ALA A 406 13.96 16.26 -4.73
CA ALA A 406 14.60 16.29 -3.43
C ALA A 406 15.19 17.67 -3.13
N VAL A 407 15.88 18.29 -4.10
CA VAL A 407 16.46 19.64 -3.99
C VAL A 407 15.37 20.69 -3.75
N GLN A 408 14.29 20.68 -4.53
CA GLN A 408 13.16 21.61 -4.38
C GLN A 408 12.52 21.52 -3.00
N ARG A 409 12.42 20.30 -2.44
CA ARG A 409 11.83 20.08 -1.12
C ARG A 409 12.67 20.71 -0.02
N ILE A 410 13.99 20.54 -0.03
CA ILE A 410 14.86 20.92 1.09
C ILE A 410 15.41 22.35 1.02
N ILE A 411 15.39 22.99 -0.15
CA ILE A 411 16.05 24.30 -0.35
C ILE A 411 15.58 25.39 0.63
N ASN A 412 14.34 25.28 1.11
CA ASN A 412 13.72 26.17 2.11
C ASN A 412 13.23 25.44 3.37
N VAL A 413 13.76 24.29 3.68
CA VAL A 413 13.45 23.53 4.90
C VAL A 413 14.76 23.22 5.61
N PRO A 414 15.07 23.86 6.74
CA PRO A 414 14.41 25.02 7.37
C PRO A 414 14.41 26.29 6.48
N LYS A 415 13.63 27.29 6.87
CA LYS A 415 13.46 28.51 6.07
C LYS A 415 14.77 29.24 5.83
N ARG A 416 15.20 29.34 4.55
CA ARG A 416 16.39 30.09 4.11
C ARG A 416 16.04 31.39 3.39
N GLY A 417 14.74 31.65 3.15
CA GLY A 417 14.27 32.84 2.47
C GLY A 417 14.62 32.88 0.98
N ILE A 418 14.71 31.70 0.34
CA ILE A 418 14.79 31.53 -1.12
C ILE A 418 13.35 31.44 -1.62
N GLY A 419 12.81 32.53 -2.20
CA GLY A 419 11.41 32.61 -2.59
C GLY A 419 11.09 31.74 -3.82
N ALA A 420 9.80 31.37 -3.97
CA ALA A 420 9.32 30.57 -5.10
C ALA A 420 9.65 31.21 -6.48
N THR A 421 9.60 32.54 -6.57
CA THR A 421 9.97 33.29 -7.80
C THR A 421 11.45 33.11 -8.14
N THR A 422 12.33 33.09 -7.14
CA THR A 422 13.77 32.86 -7.34
C THR A 422 14.02 31.45 -7.80
N LEU A 423 13.39 30.48 -7.12
CA LEU A 423 13.49 29.07 -7.47
C LEU A 423 12.96 28.82 -8.90
N GLY A 424 11.83 29.44 -9.29
CA GLY A 424 11.30 29.36 -10.63
C GLY A 424 12.29 29.86 -11.69
N ARG A 425 13.01 30.98 -11.43
CA ARG A 425 14.05 31.49 -12.37
C ARG A 425 15.22 30.54 -12.51
N VAL A 426 15.66 29.91 -11.42
CA VAL A 426 16.73 28.90 -11.47
C VAL A 426 16.24 27.66 -12.23
N GLN A 427 14.98 27.25 -12.03
CA GLN A 427 14.39 26.14 -12.76
C GLN A 427 14.30 26.43 -14.27
N ASP A 428 13.81 27.62 -14.64
CA ASP A 428 13.75 28.05 -16.05
C ASP A 428 15.14 28.05 -16.69
N TYR A 429 16.16 28.50 -15.96
CA TYR A 429 17.54 28.43 -16.42
C TYR A 429 18.02 26.98 -16.57
N ALA A 430 17.78 26.13 -15.59
CA ALA A 430 18.12 24.71 -15.63
C ALA A 430 17.49 24.00 -16.83
N ASP A 431 16.20 24.26 -17.08
CA ASP A 431 15.47 23.67 -18.21
C ASP A 431 16.00 24.16 -19.57
N ASN A 432 16.35 25.46 -19.69
CA ASN A 432 16.92 26.02 -20.90
C ASN A 432 18.32 25.49 -21.21
N MET A 433 19.12 25.25 -20.17
CA MET A 433 20.49 24.72 -20.31
C MET A 433 20.54 23.19 -20.35
N GLY A 434 19.44 22.49 -20.06
CA GLY A 434 19.36 21.03 -20.02
C GLY A 434 20.15 20.40 -18.86
N ILE A 435 20.31 21.13 -17.74
CA ILE A 435 21.03 20.71 -16.52
C ILE A 435 20.05 20.49 -15.37
N SER A 436 20.51 19.87 -14.26
CA SER A 436 19.70 19.71 -13.05
C SER A 436 19.52 21.02 -12.31
N LEU A 437 18.50 21.10 -11.45
CA LEU A 437 18.27 22.25 -10.59
C LEU A 437 19.49 22.56 -9.70
N TYR A 438 20.12 21.51 -9.13
CA TYR A 438 21.30 21.68 -8.29
C TYR A 438 22.50 22.23 -9.07
N GLU A 439 22.71 21.76 -10.31
CA GLU A 439 23.77 22.31 -11.18
C GLU A 439 23.50 23.79 -11.51
N ALA A 440 22.26 24.17 -11.78
CA ALA A 440 21.89 25.56 -11.99
C ALA A 440 22.06 26.40 -10.72
N LEU A 441 21.79 25.86 -9.52
CA LEU A 441 22.08 26.53 -8.25
C LEU A 441 23.58 26.75 -8.04
N ARG A 442 24.45 25.86 -8.51
CA ARG A 442 25.92 26.01 -8.42
C ARG A 442 26.45 27.17 -9.26
N VAL A 443 25.78 27.49 -10.33
CA VAL A 443 26.11 28.61 -11.23
C VAL A 443 25.08 29.74 -11.13
N ALA A 444 24.49 29.94 -9.95
CA ALA A 444 23.40 30.88 -9.74
C ALA A 444 23.74 32.34 -10.10
N GLU A 445 25.02 32.69 -10.16
CA GLU A 445 25.50 34.00 -10.66
C GLU A 445 25.16 34.22 -12.13
N GLU A 446 25.05 33.18 -12.93
CA GLU A 446 24.69 33.24 -14.36
C GLU A 446 23.17 33.36 -14.57
N VAL A 447 22.36 33.09 -13.54
CA VAL A 447 20.89 33.10 -13.65
C VAL A 447 20.39 34.57 -13.65
N PRO A 448 19.61 34.97 -14.66
CA PRO A 448 19.12 36.36 -14.75
C PRO A 448 18.25 36.75 -13.57
N SER A 449 18.50 37.95 -13.02
CA SER A 449 17.66 38.56 -11.98
C SER A 449 17.58 37.81 -10.63
N ILE A 450 18.57 37.03 -10.27
CA ILE A 450 18.68 36.35 -8.96
C ILE A 450 18.81 37.36 -7.80
N GLY A 451 19.55 38.44 -8.00
CA GLY A 451 19.64 39.53 -7.06
C GLY A 451 20.12 39.13 -5.66
N ARG A 452 19.41 39.63 -4.62
CA ARG A 452 19.76 39.38 -3.21
C ARG A 452 19.68 37.91 -2.75
N SER A 453 19.09 37.03 -3.56
CA SER A 453 18.98 35.63 -3.23
C SER A 453 20.25 34.83 -3.50
N LEU A 454 21.22 35.41 -4.25
CA LEU A 454 22.47 34.74 -4.63
C LEU A 454 23.23 34.20 -3.41
N SER A 455 23.51 35.05 -2.41
CA SER A 455 24.26 34.62 -1.22
C SER A 455 23.58 33.51 -0.42
N LYS A 456 22.23 33.47 -0.44
CA LYS A 456 21.48 32.40 0.22
C LYS A 456 21.57 31.08 -0.55
N ILE A 457 21.58 31.16 -1.89
CA ILE A 457 21.78 30.00 -2.77
C ILE A 457 23.21 29.48 -2.62
N GLU A 458 24.21 30.33 -2.64
CA GLU A 458 25.61 29.96 -2.41
C GLU A 458 25.81 29.29 -1.05
N GLY A 459 25.16 29.80 0.01
CA GLY A 459 25.17 29.18 1.33
C GLY A 459 24.57 27.77 1.33
N PHE A 460 23.46 27.57 0.62
CA PHE A 460 22.84 26.25 0.47
C PHE A 460 23.75 25.29 -0.35
N VAL A 461 24.30 25.76 -1.45
CA VAL A 461 25.19 24.95 -2.30
C VAL A 461 26.44 24.54 -1.52
N THR A 462 27.09 25.49 -0.81
CA THR A 462 28.27 25.19 0.02
C THR A 462 27.94 24.17 1.11
N PHE A 463 26.79 24.29 1.74
CA PHE A 463 26.31 23.36 2.74
C PHE A 463 26.17 21.94 2.18
N ILE A 464 25.48 21.76 1.05
CA ILE A 464 25.32 20.45 0.39
C ILE A 464 26.67 19.88 -0.06
N GLN A 465 27.56 20.71 -0.64
CA GLN A 465 28.90 20.27 -1.05
C GLN A 465 29.74 19.78 0.14
N THR A 466 29.63 20.45 1.29
CA THR A 466 30.32 20.04 2.53
C THR A 466 29.80 18.68 2.98
N LEU A 467 28.49 18.47 3.00
CA LEU A 467 27.89 17.20 3.39
C LEU A 467 28.25 16.07 2.39
N LYS A 468 28.28 16.34 1.08
CA LYS A 468 28.74 15.37 0.07
C LYS A 468 30.19 14.94 0.31
N SER A 469 31.07 15.87 0.67
CA SER A 469 32.46 15.55 0.99
C SER A 469 32.57 14.72 2.26
N LYS A 470 31.76 15.01 3.28
CA LYS A 470 31.71 14.27 4.53
C LYS A 470 31.12 12.86 4.32
N ALA A 471 30.12 12.68 3.46
CA ALA A 471 29.51 11.39 3.17
C ALA A 471 30.48 10.36 2.57
N ALA A 472 31.62 10.78 2.06
CA ALA A 472 32.66 9.88 1.59
C ALA A 472 33.43 9.16 2.72
N VAL A 473 33.33 9.65 3.97
CA VAL A 473 34.14 9.16 5.11
C VAL A 473 33.32 8.89 6.37
N LEU A 474 32.14 9.50 6.50
CA LEU A 474 31.24 9.31 7.65
C LEU A 474 30.24 8.19 7.40
N THR A 475 29.73 7.60 8.48
CA THR A 475 28.65 6.63 8.44
C THR A 475 27.32 7.30 8.09
N VAL A 476 26.29 6.49 7.76
CA VAL A 476 24.95 7.02 7.44
C VAL A 476 24.34 7.73 8.65
N GLU A 477 24.52 7.18 9.84
CA GLU A 477 24.09 7.79 11.11
C GLU A 477 24.76 9.16 11.33
N GLU A 478 26.09 9.21 11.18
CA GLU A 478 26.87 10.44 11.35
C GLU A 478 26.48 11.52 10.34
N ILE A 479 26.21 11.16 9.07
CA ILE A 479 25.73 12.10 8.05
C ILE A 479 24.32 12.61 8.37
N LEU A 480 23.42 11.75 8.85
CA LEU A 480 22.10 12.18 9.31
C LEU A 480 22.19 13.14 10.48
N GLY A 481 23.06 12.85 11.47
CA GLY A 481 23.35 13.73 12.60
C GLY A 481 23.87 15.11 12.13
N GLU A 482 24.85 15.13 11.23
CA GLU A 482 25.39 16.35 10.63
C GLU A 482 24.31 17.18 9.88
N VAL A 483 23.38 16.53 9.21
CA VAL A 483 22.25 17.20 8.57
C VAL A 483 21.35 17.84 9.62
N ILE A 484 20.98 17.11 10.67
CA ILE A 484 20.10 17.59 11.75
C ILE A 484 20.73 18.80 12.46
N ASP A 485 21.98 18.66 12.88
CA ASP A 485 22.71 19.68 13.65
C ASP A 485 22.95 20.94 12.81
N SER A 486 23.50 20.77 11.60
CA SER A 486 23.86 21.88 10.75
C SER A 486 22.65 22.64 10.18
N THR A 487 21.50 21.97 10.04
CA THR A 487 20.25 22.64 9.64
C THR A 487 19.52 23.29 10.83
N GLY A 488 19.75 22.81 12.05
CA GLY A 488 18.99 23.20 13.23
C GLY A 488 17.53 22.71 13.18
N TYR A 489 17.24 21.62 12.44
CA TYR A 489 15.87 21.12 12.23
C TYR A 489 15.18 20.78 13.54
N VAL A 490 15.87 20.06 14.44
CA VAL A 490 15.35 19.71 15.77
C VAL A 490 15.21 20.96 16.65
N ALA A 491 16.17 21.90 16.61
CA ALA A 491 16.10 23.14 17.37
C ALA A 491 14.89 24.02 16.98
N GLU A 492 14.50 24.02 15.68
CA GLU A 492 13.28 24.71 15.22
C GLU A 492 12.03 24.03 15.79
N LEU A 493 11.97 22.69 15.84
CA LEU A 493 10.86 21.94 16.44
C LEU A 493 10.78 22.13 17.96
N GLU A 494 11.92 22.17 18.66
CA GLU A 494 11.97 22.42 20.11
C GLU A 494 11.44 23.84 20.44
N ALA A 495 11.75 24.81 19.58
CA ALA A 495 11.28 26.20 19.74
C ALA A 495 9.75 26.34 19.54
N GLU A 496 9.09 25.42 18.82
CA GLU A 496 7.63 25.37 18.70
C GLU A 496 6.94 24.96 20.00
N ASP A 497 7.59 24.16 20.86
CA ASP A 497 7.14 23.63 22.16
C ASP A 497 5.68 23.14 22.18
N THR A 498 5.27 22.41 21.14
CA THR A 498 3.95 21.80 21.00
C THR A 498 4.02 20.28 21.21
N GLU A 499 2.90 19.65 21.54
CA GLU A 499 2.82 18.18 21.61
C GLU A 499 3.14 17.55 20.23
N GLU A 500 2.70 18.19 19.14
CA GLU A 500 2.98 17.76 17.78
C GLU A 500 4.48 17.86 17.45
N SER A 501 5.17 18.94 17.85
CA SER A 501 6.60 19.08 17.59
C SER A 501 7.44 18.06 18.38
N ARG A 502 7.05 17.71 19.61
CA ARG A 502 7.67 16.64 20.41
C ARG A 502 7.52 15.28 19.73
N ALA A 503 6.33 14.94 19.25
CA ALA A 503 6.10 13.72 18.50
C ALA A 503 6.93 13.65 17.21
N ARG A 504 7.18 14.79 16.55
CA ARG A 504 8.08 14.85 15.38
C ARG A 504 9.54 14.61 15.76
N ILE A 505 9.99 15.12 16.92
CA ILE A 505 11.34 14.85 17.44
C ILE A 505 11.51 13.36 17.72
N GLU A 506 10.55 12.72 18.39
CA GLU A 506 10.55 11.27 18.62
C GLU A 506 10.65 10.47 17.29
N ASN A 507 9.98 10.93 16.22
CA ASN A 507 10.11 10.32 14.91
C ASN A 507 11.53 10.48 14.33
N ILE A 508 12.19 11.60 14.57
CA ILE A 508 13.57 11.83 14.12
C ILE A 508 14.54 10.93 14.89
N ASP A 509 14.35 10.76 16.19
CA ASP A 509 15.13 9.84 17.02
C ASP A 509 14.98 8.38 16.54
N GLU A 510 13.76 8.00 16.15
CA GLU A 510 13.53 6.69 15.54
C GLU A 510 14.23 6.54 14.18
N LEU A 511 14.30 7.60 13.36
CA LEU A 511 15.05 7.55 12.10
C LEU A 511 16.56 7.36 12.36
N ILE A 512 17.13 8.02 13.36
CA ILE A 512 18.55 7.84 13.77
C ILE A 512 18.75 6.38 14.19
N SER A 513 17.86 5.83 15.02
CA SER A 513 17.93 4.43 15.43
C SER A 513 17.89 3.46 14.25
N LYS A 514 17.12 3.78 13.20
CA LYS A 514 17.07 2.98 11.97
C LYS A 514 18.37 3.05 11.16
N THR A 515 19.06 4.19 11.13
CA THR A 515 20.38 4.28 10.46
C THR A 515 21.45 3.48 11.20
N ALA A 516 21.43 3.47 12.54
CA ALA A 516 22.32 2.65 13.35
C ALA A 516 22.06 1.14 13.13
N ALA A 517 20.80 0.71 13.18
CA ALA A 517 20.41 -0.67 12.93
C ALA A 517 20.78 -1.16 11.51
N TYR A 518 20.65 -0.29 10.51
CA TYR A 518 21.10 -0.59 9.14
C TYR A 518 22.62 -0.84 9.11
N GLN A 519 23.40 -0.02 9.81
CA GLN A 519 24.85 -0.19 9.86
C GLN A 519 25.24 -1.50 10.51
N GLU A 520 24.67 -1.83 11.68
CA GLU A 520 24.90 -3.11 12.37
C GLU A 520 24.57 -4.31 11.47
N ALA A 521 23.42 -4.26 10.78
CA ALA A 521 22.99 -5.32 9.88
C ALA A 521 23.95 -5.50 8.67
N MET A 522 24.51 -4.41 8.15
CA MET A 522 25.50 -4.48 7.06
C MET A 522 26.84 -5.02 7.55
N GLU A 523 27.29 -4.64 8.76
CA GLU A 523 28.50 -5.16 9.39
C GLU A 523 28.40 -6.68 9.65
N GLU A 524 27.27 -7.15 10.17
CA GLU A 524 27.01 -8.59 10.36
C GLU A 524 27.05 -9.37 9.02
N GLN A 525 26.62 -8.75 7.93
CA GLN A 525 26.66 -9.35 6.58
C GLN A 525 28.01 -9.17 5.88
N ASN A 526 29.02 -8.58 6.53
CA ASN A 526 30.30 -8.19 5.92
C ASN A 526 30.13 -7.37 4.62
N GLN A 527 29.13 -6.48 4.59
CA GLN A 527 28.84 -5.58 3.47
C GLN A 527 29.11 -4.13 3.88
N PRO A 528 29.50 -3.26 2.92
CA PRO A 528 29.66 -1.84 3.25
C PRO A 528 28.28 -1.19 3.46
N ALA A 529 28.09 -0.53 4.60
CA ALA A 529 26.94 0.32 4.85
C ALA A 529 27.08 1.62 4.07
N THR A 530 26.33 1.76 2.97
CA THR A 530 26.39 2.94 2.09
C THR A 530 25.13 3.78 2.21
N LEU A 531 25.24 5.09 1.93
CA LEU A 531 24.09 6.00 1.91
C LEU A 531 23.04 5.56 0.88
N SER A 532 23.48 5.20 -0.34
CA SER A 532 22.60 4.68 -1.39
C SER A 532 21.88 3.39 -0.95
N GLY A 533 22.57 2.49 -0.25
CA GLY A 533 21.99 1.25 0.28
C GLY A 533 20.92 1.50 1.35
N PHE A 534 21.16 2.45 2.25
CA PHE A 534 20.16 2.86 3.24
C PHE A 534 18.90 3.45 2.56
N LEU A 535 19.09 4.34 1.59
CA LEU A 535 17.97 4.93 0.83
C LEU A 535 17.19 3.89 0.03
N GLU A 536 17.87 2.85 -0.45
CA GLU A 536 17.24 1.70 -1.10
C GLU A 536 16.38 0.90 -0.09
N GLU A 537 16.94 0.57 1.09
CA GLU A 537 16.20 -0.14 2.12
C GLU A 537 14.94 0.61 2.52
N VAL A 538 15.05 1.92 2.79
CA VAL A 538 13.91 2.78 3.13
C VAL A 538 12.85 2.79 2.04
N ALA A 539 13.25 2.82 0.75
CA ALA A 539 12.31 2.82 -0.36
C ALA A 539 11.56 1.50 -0.52
N LEU A 540 12.14 0.39 -0.09
CA LEU A 540 11.60 -0.96 -0.27
C LEU A 540 10.86 -1.52 0.95
N VAL A 541 10.72 -0.76 2.05
CA VAL A 541 9.99 -1.19 3.25
C VAL A 541 8.49 -1.25 2.99
N ALA A 542 7.85 -2.36 3.38
CA ALA A 542 6.40 -2.51 3.39
C ALA A 542 5.84 -2.32 4.82
N ASP A 543 4.59 -1.81 4.94
CA ASP A 543 3.94 -1.57 6.23
C ASP A 543 3.88 -2.84 7.12
N ILE A 544 3.76 -4.01 6.50
CA ILE A 544 3.70 -5.29 7.21
C ILE A 544 5.03 -5.66 7.89
N ASP A 545 6.15 -5.14 7.38
CA ASP A 545 7.48 -5.41 7.92
C ASP A 545 7.67 -4.72 9.29
N THR A 546 6.82 -3.75 9.63
CA THR A 546 6.87 -3.01 10.91
C THR A 546 6.13 -3.69 12.07
N VAL A 547 5.49 -4.83 11.84
CA VAL A 547 4.71 -5.54 12.88
C VAL A 547 5.64 -6.32 13.80
N ASP A 548 5.65 -5.94 15.08
CA ASP A 548 6.39 -6.63 16.13
C ASP A 548 5.58 -7.86 16.61
N PRO A 549 6.10 -9.09 16.45
CA PRO A 549 5.40 -10.32 16.83
C PRO A 549 5.34 -10.55 18.34
N ASP A 550 6.20 -9.89 19.13
CA ASP A 550 6.31 -10.14 20.57
C ASP A 550 5.33 -9.29 21.40
N GLN A 551 4.77 -8.25 20.84
CA GLN A 551 3.80 -7.40 21.52
C GLN A 551 2.38 -8.00 21.50
N ASP A 552 1.66 -7.84 22.61
CA ASP A 552 0.30 -8.38 22.80
C ASP A 552 -0.77 -7.35 22.39
N TYR A 553 -1.05 -7.25 21.09
CA TYR A 553 -2.09 -6.41 20.52
C TYR A 553 -2.90 -7.13 19.44
N VAL A 554 -4.13 -6.69 19.20
CA VAL A 554 -4.97 -7.15 18.09
C VAL A 554 -4.49 -6.49 16.79
N LEU A 555 -4.35 -7.28 15.72
CA LEU A 555 -4.03 -6.74 14.40
C LEU A 555 -5.30 -6.41 13.62
N LEU A 556 -5.37 -5.18 13.12
CA LEU A 556 -6.42 -4.70 12.21
C LEU A 556 -5.80 -4.48 10.83
N MET A 557 -6.30 -5.17 9.79
CA MET A 557 -5.73 -5.07 8.45
C MET A 557 -6.73 -5.39 7.35
N THR A 558 -6.39 -5.01 6.12
CA THR A 558 -7.16 -5.44 4.96
C THR A 558 -6.91 -6.94 4.69
N LEU A 559 -7.88 -7.58 4.04
CA LEU A 559 -7.73 -8.96 3.56
C LEU A 559 -6.47 -9.14 2.68
N HIS A 560 -6.11 -8.14 1.88
CA HIS A 560 -4.90 -8.18 1.06
C HIS A 560 -3.62 -8.18 1.91
N SER A 561 -3.59 -7.36 2.97
CA SER A 561 -2.44 -7.28 3.88
C SER A 561 -2.27 -8.55 4.73
N ALA A 562 -3.32 -9.35 4.87
CA ALA A 562 -3.29 -10.60 5.62
C ALA A 562 -2.64 -11.77 4.85
N LYS A 563 -2.37 -11.60 3.54
CA LYS A 563 -1.68 -12.62 2.76
C LYS A 563 -0.29 -12.92 3.34
N GLY A 564 0.05 -14.21 3.45
CA GLY A 564 1.30 -14.66 4.07
C GLY A 564 1.23 -14.84 5.59
N LEU A 565 0.28 -14.21 6.28
CA LEU A 565 0.11 -14.30 7.72
C LEU A 565 -0.81 -15.46 8.14
N GLU A 566 -0.83 -15.74 9.45
CA GLU A 566 -1.72 -16.73 10.06
C GLU A 566 -2.00 -16.37 11.52
N PHE A 567 -3.23 -16.64 11.97
CA PHE A 567 -3.69 -16.27 13.31
C PHE A 567 -4.53 -17.39 13.91
N PRO A 568 -4.39 -17.66 15.22
CA PRO A 568 -5.27 -18.60 15.92
C PRO A 568 -6.76 -18.26 15.72
N ARG A 569 -7.13 -16.98 15.74
CA ARG A 569 -8.51 -16.50 15.61
C ARG A 569 -8.61 -15.35 14.62
N VAL A 570 -9.51 -15.47 13.67
CA VAL A 570 -9.74 -14.47 12.63
C VAL A 570 -11.19 -14.01 12.65
N PHE A 571 -11.37 -12.70 12.66
CA PHE A 571 -12.66 -12.04 12.45
C PHE A 571 -12.66 -11.39 11.06
N MET A 572 -13.46 -11.92 10.13
CA MET A 572 -13.70 -11.27 8.84
C MET A 572 -14.97 -10.46 8.93
N VAL A 573 -14.84 -9.15 8.86
CA VAL A 573 -15.93 -8.22 9.14
C VAL A 573 -16.44 -7.52 7.88
N GLY A 574 -17.70 -7.07 7.91
CA GLY A 574 -18.34 -6.43 6.76
C GLY A 574 -18.60 -7.39 5.59
N MET A 575 -18.98 -8.63 5.90
CA MET A 575 -19.31 -9.66 4.91
C MET A 575 -20.67 -9.37 4.24
N GLU A 576 -20.68 -8.35 3.38
CA GLU A 576 -21.89 -7.77 2.77
C GLU A 576 -21.70 -7.58 1.27
N ASP A 577 -22.68 -7.99 0.44
CA ASP A 577 -22.72 -7.66 -0.99
C ASP A 577 -22.77 -6.13 -1.15
N GLY A 578 -21.80 -5.55 -1.86
CA GLY A 578 -21.59 -4.11 -1.98
C GLY A 578 -20.35 -3.61 -1.23
N ILE A 579 -19.87 -4.38 -0.24
CA ILE A 579 -18.60 -4.15 0.45
C ILE A 579 -17.61 -5.26 0.10
N PHE A 580 -18.01 -6.51 0.33
CA PHE A 580 -17.21 -7.68 0.00
C PHE A 580 -18.13 -8.83 -0.47
N PRO A 581 -18.22 -9.09 -1.80
CA PRO A 581 -17.54 -8.37 -2.88
C PRO A 581 -18.01 -6.92 -3.04
N SER A 582 -17.15 -6.10 -3.68
CA SER A 582 -17.39 -4.67 -3.85
C SER A 582 -18.60 -4.40 -4.76
N HIS A 583 -19.27 -3.24 -4.58
CA HIS A 583 -20.36 -2.83 -5.47
C HIS A 583 -19.90 -2.72 -6.93
N MET A 584 -18.67 -2.25 -7.18
CA MET A 584 -18.11 -2.13 -8.52
C MET A 584 -18.00 -3.50 -9.18
N THR A 585 -17.42 -4.47 -8.49
CA THR A 585 -17.29 -5.85 -8.96
C THR A 585 -18.63 -6.50 -9.28
N ILE A 586 -19.66 -6.24 -8.43
CA ILE A 586 -21.00 -6.83 -8.64
C ILE A 586 -21.71 -6.20 -9.83
N SER A 587 -21.58 -4.87 -10.02
CA SER A 587 -22.40 -4.11 -10.98
C SER A 587 -21.74 -3.93 -12.34
N TYR A 588 -20.42 -3.89 -12.39
CA TYR A 588 -19.64 -3.54 -13.59
C TYR A 588 -18.46 -4.47 -13.85
N GLY A 589 -18.13 -5.36 -12.90
CA GLY A 589 -17.04 -6.31 -13.03
C GLY A 589 -17.39 -7.43 -14.02
N ASP A 590 -16.35 -7.99 -14.64
CA ASP A 590 -16.45 -9.25 -15.35
C ASP A 590 -16.42 -10.45 -14.37
N ASP A 591 -16.64 -11.66 -14.87
CA ASP A 591 -16.60 -12.87 -14.04
C ASP A 591 -15.22 -13.05 -13.39
N GLY A 592 -14.15 -12.62 -14.04
CA GLY A 592 -12.78 -12.69 -13.52
C GLY A 592 -12.54 -11.78 -12.31
N GLU A 593 -13.21 -10.61 -12.23
CA GLU A 593 -13.13 -9.74 -11.05
C GLU A 593 -13.85 -10.35 -9.83
N LEU A 594 -15.00 -10.99 -10.06
CA LEU A 594 -15.70 -11.70 -8.99
C LEU A 594 -14.90 -12.92 -8.52
N GLU A 595 -14.24 -13.62 -9.42
CA GLU A 595 -13.34 -14.73 -9.07
C GLU A 595 -12.14 -14.26 -8.24
N GLU A 596 -11.57 -13.08 -8.53
CA GLU A 596 -10.51 -12.50 -7.72
C GLU A 596 -10.99 -12.12 -6.31
N GLU A 597 -12.16 -11.48 -6.17
CA GLU A 597 -12.76 -11.20 -4.85
C GLU A 597 -13.04 -12.51 -4.07
N ARG A 598 -13.40 -13.61 -4.77
CA ARG A 598 -13.59 -14.93 -4.14
C ARG A 598 -12.25 -15.54 -3.70
N ARG A 599 -11.16 -15.36 -4.48
CA ARG A 599 -9.80 -15.74 -4.04
C ARG A 599 -9.39 -14.93 -2.80
N LEU A 600 -9.75 -13.66 -2.74
CA LEU A 600 -9.51 -12.82 -1.56
C LEU A 600 -10.29 -13.33 -0.33
N CYS A 601 -11.53 -13.79 -0.51
CA CYS A 601 -12.30 -14.45 0.54
C CYS A 601 -11.63 -15.75 1.00
N TYR A 602 -11.20 -16.58 0.06
CA TYR A 602 -10.44 -17.80 0.35
C TYR A 602 -9.14 -17.50 1.11
N VAL A 603 -8.41 -16.45 0.73
CA VAL A 603 -7.23 -15.99 1.47
C VAL A 603 -7.61 -15.64 2.89
N GLY A 604 -8.65 -14.84 3.13
CA GLY A 604 -9.10 -14.47 4.47
C GLY A 604 -9.46 -15.68 5.34
N ILE A 605 -10.27 -16.60 4.82
CA ILE A 605 -10.67 -17.83 5.52
C ILE A 605 -9.43 -18.67 5.91
N THR A 606 -8.48 -18.83 5.00
CA THR A 606 -7.27 -19.64 5.21
C THR A 606 -6.21 -18.98 6.08
N ARG A 607 -6.46 -17.76 6.59
CA ARG A 607 -5.59 -17.14 7.63
C ARG A 607 -5.91 -17.70 9.02
N ALA A 608 -7.11 -18.24 9.23
CA ALA A 608 -7.54 -18.78 10.51
C ALA A 608 -6.92 -20.17 10.75
N MET A 609 -6.36 -20.35 11.95
CA MET A 609 -5.82 -21.65 12.39
C MET A 609 -6.89 -22.45 13.15
N LYS A 610 -7.54 -21.86 14.16
CA LYS A 610 -8.43 -22.51 15.11
C LYS A 610 -9.88 -22.08 14.99
N GLU A 611 -10.12 -20.78 14.90
CA GLU A 611 -11.46 -20.20 14.91
C GLU A 611 -11.61 -19.12 13.83
N LEU A 612 -12.73 -19.17 13.12
CA LEU A 612 -13.11 -18.19 12.10
C LEU A 612 -14.50 -17.63 12.45
N THR A 613 -14.60 -16.32 12.57
CA THR A 613 -15.85 -15.59 12.76
C THR A 613 -16.08 -14.65 11.58
N LEU A 614 -17.23 -14.79 10.91
CA LEU A 614 -17.68 -13.93 9.84
C LEU A 614 -18.78 -13.03 10.38
N THR A 615 -18.69 -11.71 10.15
CA THR A 615 -19.72 -10.76 10.63
C THR A 615 -20.21 -9.85 9.51
N CYS A 616 -21.45 -9.41 9.62
CA CYS A 616 -22.05 -8.41 8.73
C CYS A 616 -23.06 -7.53 9.46
N ALA A 617 -23.35 -6.36 8.92
CA ALA A 617 -24.39 -5.47 9.37
C ALA A 617 -25.50 -5.32 8.30
N GLN A 618 -26.77 -5.19 8.73
CA GLN A 618 -27.87 -4.93 7.81
C GLN A 618 -27.85 -3.51 7.25
N GLN A 619 -27.37 -2.55 8.04
CA GLN A 619 -27.19 -1.18 7.62
C GLN A 619 -25.81 -0.66 8.03
N ARG A 620 -25.21 0.11 7.13
CA ARG A 620 -23.89 0.72 7.34
C ARG A 620 -23.86 2.13 6.74
N MET A 621 -23.27 3.06 7.47
CA MET A 621 -23.03 4.40 6.94
C MET A 621 -21.76 4.41 6.08
N ILE A 622 -21.89 4.71 4.80
CA ILE A 622 -20.78 4.81 3.84
C ILE A 622 -20.87 6.17 3.16
N ARG A 623 -19.82 6.99 3.27
CA ARG A 623 -19.74 8.36 2.70
C ARG A 623 -20.90 9.28 3.09
N GLY A 624 -21.40 9.13 4.32
CA GLY A 624 -22.51 9.94 4.85
C GLY A 624 -23.90 9.45 4.48
N GLU A 625 -24.04 8.35 3.75
CA GLU A 625 -25.31 7.72 3.39
C GLU A 625 -25.47 6.37 4.07
N THR A 626 -26.67 6.09 4.58
CA THR A 626 -26.98 4.78 5.14
C THR A 626 -27.33 3.81 4.02
N GLN A 627 -26.53 2.77 3.85
CA GLN A 627 -26.76 1.70 2.90
C GLN A 627 -27.27 0.45 3.59
N TYR A 628 -28.17 -0.27 2.91
CA TYR A 628 -28.72 -1.55 3.35
C TYR A 628 -28.18 -2.65 2.45
N ASN A 629 -27.28 -3.47 2.99
CA ASN A 629 -26.60 -4.49 2.24
C ASN A 629 -27.15 -5.88 2.56
N LYS A 630 -27.12 -6.77 1.56
CA LYS A 630 -27.41 -8.20 1.75
C LYS A 630 -26.16 -8.90 2.31
N VAL A 631 -26.37 -9.99 3.03
CA VAL A 631 -25.27 -10.89 3.41
C VAL A 631 -24.45 -11.26 2.17
N SER A 632 -23.13 -11.22 2.29
CA SER A 632 -22.20 -11.56 1.21
C SER A 632 -22.53 -12.90 0.58
N ARG A 633 -22.44 -12.97 -0.75
CA ARG A 633 -22.60 -14.23 -1.49
C ARG A 633 -21.57 -15.28 -1.05
N PHE A 634 -20.37 -14.86 -0.65
CA PHE A 634 -19.33 -15.77 -0.18
C PHE A 634 -19.71 -16.50 1.11
N VAL A 635 -20.47 -15.86 2.01
CA VAL A 635 -21.03 -16.55 3.19
C VAL A 635 -22.06 -17.59 2.78
N ARG A 636 -22.87 -17.31 1.76
CA ARG A 636 -23.89 -18.22 1.24
C ARG A 636 -23.32 -19.39 0.46
N GLU A 637 -22.08 -19.29 -0.02
CA GLU A 637 -21.33 -20.36 -0.69
C GLU A 637 -20.77 -21.38 0.32
N ILE A 638 -20.75 -21.07 1.62
CA ILE A 638 -20.38 -22.02 2.68
C ILE A 638 -21.60 -22.89 3.03
N PRO A 639 -21.48 -24.24 2.99
CA PRO A 639 -22.55 -25.15 3.39
C PRO A 639 -23.02 -24.91 4.82
N ARG A 640 -24.32 -24.99 5.04
CA ARG A 640 -24.96 -24.71 6.36
C ARG A 640 -24.43 -25.59 7.48
N GLU A 641 -24.07 -26.83 7.19
CA GLU A 641 -23.49 -27.78 8.14
C GLU A 641 -22.15 -27.33 8.70
N LEU A 642 -21.42 -26.49 7.97
CA LEU A 642 -20.13 -25.93 8.41
C LEU A 642 -20.25 -24.60 9.14
N VAL A 643 -21.47 -24.01 9.18
CA VAL A 643 -21.69 -22.69 9.78
C VAL A 643 -22.47 -22.82 11.09
N ASP A 644 -21.98 -22.13 12.12
CA ASP A 644 -22.73 -21.86 13.34
C ASP A 644 -23.38 -20.47 13.24
N LEU A 645 -24.70 -20.45 13.09
CA LEU A 645 -25.47 -19.20 12.96
C LEU A 645 -25.72 -18.52 14.33
N GLY A 646 -25.39 -19.17 15.45
CA GLY A 646 -25.69 -18.69 16.80
C GLY A 646 -27.19 -18.41 16.99
N HIS A 647 -27.50 -17.63 18.02
CA HIS A 647 -28.81 -17.01 18.12
C HIS A 647 -28.84 -15.76 17.25
N THR A 648 -28.85 -15.92 15.93
CA THR A 648 -29.27 -14.84 15.02
C THR A 648 -30.61 -14.35 15.55
N ILE A 649 -30.83 -13.02 15.55
CA ILE A 649 -32.14 -12.46 15.82
C ILE A 649 -33.12 -13.19 14.90
N GLN A 650 -33.77 -14.24 15.42
CA GLN A 650 -34.87 -14.84 14.71
C GLN A 650 -35.83 -13.68 14.44
N GLU A 651 -36.08 -13.39 13.18
CA GLU A 651 -37.30 -12.69 12.85
C GLU A 651 -38.42 -13.39 13.64
N LYS A 652 -38.82 -12.81 14.75
CA LYS A 652 -40.10 -13.20 15.38
C LYS A 652 -41.11 -12.95 14.28
N LYS A 653 -41.48 -14.04 13.55
CA LYS A 653 -42.69 -13.99 12.76
C LYS A 653 -43.76 -13.53 13.75
N PRO A 654 -44.38 -12.35 13.55
CA PRO A 654 -45.42 -11.90 14.46
C PRO A 654 -46.46 -13.02 14.47
N LYS A 655 -46.76 -13.57 15.65
CA LYS A 655 -47.93 -14.44 15.81
C LYS A 655 -49.15 -13.64 15.35
N ALA A 656 -50.05 -14.29 14.64
CA ALA A 656 -51.25 -13.65 14.10
C ALA A 656 -52.10 -12.92 15.17
N GLU A 657 -51.84 -13.16 16.46
CA GLU A 657 -52.46 -12.50 17.62
C GLU A 657 -51.83 -11.13 17.97
N ASP A 658 -50.62 -10.80 17.46
CA ASP A 658 -49.94 -9.51 17.68
C ASP A 658 -50.33 -8.43 16.65
N LEU A 659 -51.26 -8.73 15.73
CA LEU A 659 -51.72 -7.85 14.64
C LEU A 659 -52.87 -6.92 15.05
N ILE A 660 -53.09 -6.66 16.33
CA ILE A 660 -53.98 -5.57 16.75
C ILE A 660 -53.10 -4.29 16.82
N PRO A 661 -53.22 -3.36 15.90
CA PRO A 661 -52.40 -2.16 15.91
C PRO A 661 -52.83 -1.24 17.04
N THR A 662 -52.05 -1.21 18.11
CA THR A 662 -52.06 -0.05 19.02
C THR A 662 -51.46 1.12 18.22
N PRO A 663 -52.17 2.24 18.03
CA PRO A 663 -51.67 3.34 17.21
C PRO A 663 -50.47 3.99 17.91
N THR A 664 -49.29 3.66 17.45
CA THR A 664 -48.06 4.35 17.82
C THR A 664 -48.06 5.77 17.24
N LYS A 665 -47.37 6.71 17.88
CA LYS A 665 -47.24 8.09 17.40
C LYS A 665 -46.88 8.18 15.92
N TYR A 666 -46.24 7.14 15.34
CA TYR A 666 -45.83 7.01 13.96
C TYR A 666 -47.00 6.73 13.00
N SER A 667 -48.02 5.96 13.40
CA SER A 667 -49.19 5.72 12.54
C SER A 667 -50.09 6.96 12.43
N LYS A 668 -50.22 7.73 13.52
CA LYS A 668 -50.88 9.05 13.46
C LYS A 668 -50.15 10.04 12.56
N MET A 669 -48.86 9.99 12.51
CA MET A 669 -48.07 10.85 11.62
C MET A 669 -48.20 10.43 10.14
N LYS A 670 -48.39 9.13 9.85
CA LYS A 670 -48.58 8.60 8.49
C LYS A 670 -50.00 8.91 7.97
N GLU A 671 -51.02 8.88 8.80
CA GLU A 671 -52.38 9.32 8.43
C GLU A 671 -52.46 10.83 8.19
N ILE A 672 -51.74 11.63 8.97
CA ILE A 672 -51.65 13.08 8.77
C ILE A 672 -50.88 13.39 7.47
N LEU A 673 -49.95 12.54 7.04
CA LEU A 673 -49.16 12.71 5.82
C LEU A 673 -49.89 12.19 4.56
N GLN A 674 -50.74 11.18 4.66
CA GLN A 674 -51.54 10.65 3.51
C GLN A 674 -52.73 11.52 3.15
N GLY A 675 -53.18 12.39 4.03
CA GLY A 675 -54.28 13.36 3.73
C GLY A 675 -53.82 14.68 3.09
N ARG A 676 -52.54 14.89 2.90
CA ARG A 676 -52.01 16.09 2.21
C ARG A 676 -51.33 15.69 0.94
N ASN A 677 -51.85 16.10 -0.17
CA ASN A 677 -51.16 16.09 -1.47
C ASN A 677 -49.79 16.80 -1.32
N TYR A 678 -48.72 16.00 -1.20
CA TYR A 678 -47.38 16.52 -1.13
C TYR A 678 -46.97 16.99 -2.55
N LYS A 679 -47.16 18.28 -2.79
CA LYS A 679 -46.38 18.93 -3.86
C LYS A 679 -44.97 19.16 -3.35
N PRO A 680 -43.93 18.87 -4.14
CA PRO A 680 -42.57 19.22 -3.76
C PRO A 680 -42.53 20.69 -3.37
N ARG A 681 -42.09 21.00 -2.18
CA ARG A 681 -41.86 22.40 -1.78
C ARG A 681 -40.68 22.89 -2.62
N GLU A 682 -40.98 23.68 -3.63
CA GLU A 682 -39.97 24.59 -4.15
C GLU A 682 -39.52 25.47 -2.99
N PHE A 683 -38.24 25.48 -2.70
CA PHE A 683 -37.65 26.46 -1.81
C PHE A 683 -37.76 27.83 -2.49
N LYS A 684 -38.85 28.54 -2.27
CA LYS A 684 -38.92 29.97 -2.57
C LYS A 684 -38.14 30.69 -1.47
N VAL A 685 -36.94 31.12 -1.81
CA VAL A 685 -36.24 32.14 -1.04
C VAL A 685 -37.10 33.39 -1.15
N THR A 686 -37.85 33.71 -0.11
CA THR A 686 -38.60 34.96 -0.01
C THR A 686 -37.56 36.03 0.31
N LYS A 687 -37.32 36.92 -0.64
CA LYS A 687 -36.53 38.14 -0.44
C LYS A 687 -37.06 38.85 0.79
N VAL A 688 -36.20 39.13 1.77
CA VAL A 688 -36.54 39.95 2.92
C VAL A 688 -36.87 41.34 2.39
N ASN A 689 -38.11 41.82 2.58
CA ASN A 689 -38.55 43.09 1.99
C ASN A 689 -37.90 44.31 2.57
N SER A 690 -37.26 44.22 3.77
CA SER A 690 -36.44 45.26 4.38
C SER A 690 -35.52 44.64 5.42
N LEU A 691 -34.30 45.16 5.54
CA LEU A 691 -33.39 44.79 6.61
C LEU A 691 -33.62 45.76 7.80
N ASP A 692 -33.56 45.23 9.03
CA ASP A 692 -33.71 46.01 10.27
C ASP A 692 -32.39 46.71 10.67
N TYR A 693 -31.37 46.69 9.82
CA TYR A 693 -30.04 47.26 10.05
C TYR A 693 -29.45 47.82 8.75
N GLU A 694 -28.57 48.80 8.89
CA GLU A 694 -27.88 49.50 7.79
C GLU A 694 -26.35 49.38 7.92
N VAL A 695 -25.63 49.83 6.89
CA VAL A 695 -24.17 49.91 6.92
C VAL A 695 -23.71 50.83 8.06
N GLY A 696 -22.83 50.32 8.91
CA GLY A 696 -22.37 51.00 10.12
C GLY A 696 -23.05 50.56 11.41
N ASP A 697 -24.16 49.86 11.31
CA ASP A 697 -24.87 49.35 12.50
C ASP A 697 -24.12 48.18 13.18
N THR A 698 -24.25 48.13 14.50
CA THR A 698 -23.76 46.98 15.30
C THR A 698 -24.83 45.90 15.33
N VAL A 699 -24.43 44.69 14.91
CA VAL A 699 -25.32 43.52 14.84
C VAL A 699 -24.75 42.34 15.60
N ARG A 700 -25.64 41.45 16.05
CA ARG A 700 -25.26 40.19 16.72
C ARG A 700 -25.68 39.01 15.91
N HIS A 701 -24.71 38.12 15.67
CA HIS A 701 -24.92 36.78 15.10
C HIS A 701 -24.78 35.71 16.17
N ILE A 702 -25.64 34.66 16.12
CA ILE A 702 -25.67 33.60 17.16
C ILE A 702 -24.32 32.91 17.31
N LYS A 703 -23.60 32.66 16.21
CA LYS A 703 -22.33 31.92 16.22
C LYS A 703 -21.08 32.82 16.26
N PHE A 704 -21.14 33.99 15.65
CA PHE A 704 -19.96 34.87 15.46
C PHE A 704 -19.88 36.04 16.45
N GLY A 705 -20.92 36.24 17.25
CA GLY A 705 -20.94 37.30 18.26
C GLY A 705 -21.33 38.68 17.70
N VAL A 706 -20.78 39.72 18.28
CA VAL A 706 -21.05 41.14 17.91
C VAL A 706 -20.12 41.54 16.78
N GLY A 707 -20.62 42.36 15.85
CA GLY A 707 -19.84 42.87 14.73
C GLY A 707 -20.52 44.08 14.10
N ILE A 708 -19.81 44.81 13.26
CA ILE A 708 -20.27 46.03 12.56
C ILE A 708 -20.54 45.69 11.09
N VAL A 709 -21.69 46.08 10.57
CA VAL A 709 -22.04 45.95 9.15
C VAL A 709 -21.18 46.88 8.30
N LYS A 710 -20.36 46.31 7.41
CA LYS A 710 -19.46 47.09 6.54
C LYS A 710 -20.07 47.36 5.17
N GLU A 711 -20.87 46.44 4.65
CA GLU A 711 -21.41 46.54 3.32
C GLU A 711 -22.71 45.74 3.21
N ILE A 712 -23.66 46.24 2.44
CA ILE A 712 -24.90 45.55 2.08
C ILE A 712 -25.05 45.68 0.56
N VAL A 713 -25.06 44.53 -0.12
CA VAL A 713 -25.24 44.46 -1.59
C VAL A 713 -26.58 43.82 -1.90
N GLU A 714 -27.42 44.49 -2.64
CA GLU A 714 -28.70 43.95 -3.08
C GLU A 714 -28.47 42.99 -4.24
N GLY A 715 -28.74 41.69 -4.01
CA GLY A 715 -28.71 40.63 -5.03
C GLY A 715 -30.12 40.32 -5.57
N GLY A 716 -30.21 39.70 -6.73
CA GLY A 716 -31.51 39.40 -7.37
C GLY A 716 -32.45 38.51 -6.55
N ARG A 717 -31.96 37.78 -5.55
CA ARG A 717 -32.72 36.85 -4.73
C ARG A 717 -32.63 37.09 -3.21
N ASP A 718 -31.61 37.80 -2.71
CA ASP A 718 -31.39 38.12 -1.30
C ASP A 718 -30.36 39.25 -1.17
N TYR A 719 -30.25 39.87 0.02
CA TYR A 719 -29.18 40.81 0.35
C TYR A 719 -27.94 40.07 0.80
N GLU A 720 -26.78 40.41 0.27
CA GLU A 720 -25.47 39.97 0.74
C GLU A 720 -24.92 40.97 1.73
N VAL A 721 -24.70 40.55 2.96
CA VAL A 721 -24.26 41.46 4.07
C VAL A 721 -22.85 41.05 4.49
N THR A 722 -21.96 42.03 4.47
CA THR A 722 -20.58 41.93 4.98
C THR A 722 -20.50 42.50 6.38
N VAL A 723 -20.13 41.69 7.38
CA VAL A 723 -20.03 42.08 8.77
C VAL A 723 -18.61 41.80 9.28
N GLU A 724 -18.01 42.80 9.95
CA GLU A 724 -16.75 42.64 10.66
C GLU A 724 -17.04 42.33 12.13
N PHE A 725 -16.80 41.08 12.53
CA PHE A 725 -17.02 40.58 13.89
C PHE A 725 -15.75 40.72 14.74
N ASP A 726 -15.89 41.13 16.00
CA ASP A 726 -14.79 41.35 16.94
C ASP A 726 -13.87 40.13 17.13
N LYS A 727 -14.43 38.90 17.07
CA LYS A 727 -13.69 37.65 17.36
C LYS A 727 -13.22 36.85 16.13
N VAL A 728 -13.85 37.07 14.97
CA VAL A 728 -13.64 36.18 13.79
C VAL A 728 -13.38 36.97 12.50
N GLY A 729 -13.22 38.28 12.58
CA GLY A 729 -12.95 39.15 11.44
C GLY A 729 -14.13 39.28 10.47
N VAL A 730 -13.85 39.68 9.23
CA VAL A 730 -14.86 39.95 8.21
C VAL A 730 -15.49 38.68 7.69
N LYS A 731 -16.84 38.65 7.63
CA LYS A 731 -17.65 37.54 7.06
C LYS A 731 -18.70 38.10 6.13
N LYS A 732 -18.86 37.45 4.97
CA LYS A 732 -19.95 37.69 4.02
C LYS A 732 -21.04 36.61 4.16
N MET A 733 -22.31 37.01 4.20
CA MET A 733 -23.43 36.10 4.41
C MET A 733 -24.73 36.65 3.79
N PHE A 734 -25.67 35.77 3.44
CA PHE A 734 -26.98 36.16 2.96
C PHE A 734 -27.90 36.52 4.11
N ALA A 735 -28.62 37.63 4.01
CA ALA A 735 -29.44 38.19 5.08
C ALA A 735 -30.53 37.24 5.58
N SER A 736 -31.20 36.50 4.67
CA SER A 736 -32.23 35.51 5.02
C SER A 736 -31.71 34.35 5.88
N PHE A 737 -30.42 34.02 5.79
CA PHE A 737 -29.79 32.93 6.55
C PHE A 737 -28.97 33.42 7.75
N ALA A 738 -28.50 34.64 7.72
CA ALA A 738 -27.57 35.20 8.71
C ALA A 738 -28.22 35.45 10.07
N LYS A 739 -29.55 35.62 10.12
CA LYS A 739 -30.31 35.90 11.37
C LYS A 739 -29.63 36.97 12.25
N LEU A 740 -29.11 38.01 11.62
CA LEU A 740 -28.49 39.13 12.30
C LEU A 740 -29.58 39.93 13.05
N LYS A 741 -29.27 40.37 14.26
CA LYS A 741 -30.13 41.30 15.02
C LYS A 741 -29.35 42.54 15.31
N LYS A 742 -29.93 43.72 15.05
CA LYS A 742 -29.39 45.00 15.45
C LYS A 742 -29.35 45.11 16.98
N ILE A 743 -28.26 45.65 17.53
CA ILE A 743 -28.08 45.85 18.97
C ILE A 743 -28.22 47.33 19.26
#